data_fb7e76826309f9659026982c805b7c41
#
_entry.id   fb7e76826309f9659026982c805b7c41
#
_cell.length_a   1.000
_cell.length_b   1.000
_cell.length_c   1.000
_cell.angle_alpha   90.00
_cell.angle_beta   90.00
_cell.angle_gamma   90.00
#
_symmetry.space_group_name_H-M   'P 1'
#
loop_
_entity.id
_entity.type
_entity.pdbx_description
1 polymer ?
#
loop_
_entity_poly.entity_id
_entity_poly.type
_entity_poly.pdbx_seq_one_letter_code
_entity_poly.pdbx_strand_id
1 'polypeptide(L)'
;MTGRARARGRARGQALHTTSLAAAVGPPGFQSQQPGQPRLQLQPQPPPPAEGEYVGRGHPKGIPAVPEPPSEAGKLEISAGFQELSLGERGGRRRDFHDLGVNTRQAIEHVKESKTGTSGAIIKLSTNHFRLTSRPQWALYQYHINYNPQMEARRLRSALLFQHEELIGRTRVFDGTTLFLPKKLENKVTEVCSQTRNGEIVKITITLTSELPPTSPTCLQFYNIIFRRLLKMMNLQQIGRNYYNPNDPISIPNHRVIIWPGFTTSILQYETSIMLCTDVSHKVLRSETVLDFMYNLYSQVEEQRFRDICAKELIGLIVLTKYNNKTYRVDDIDWDANPRCTFKKADGSEISYVDYYRMQYNQEITDLNQPVLVSQTKRKRGPGGVMPGPAVLIPELCYLTGLTDKMRSDFNVMKDLSLHTRLTPERREREVGRLINYIQQDDSVQKELRDWGLSFDSRLLSFTGRVIQAEKIHQSGRAFEYNPQFADWSKETRGAPLISVKPLDNWLLVYTRRNYDAANALVQNLFKVTPSMGIRMNKAIMVEVEDRTEAYLRTLKQKVTSDIQIVVCLLSSNRKDKYDAIKKYLCTDCPTPSQCVIARTLSKPQTIMAIATKIALQMNCKMGGELWSVEIPLKQLMVVGIDCYHDNTAGRRSVAGFVASLNQGMTRWFSRCILQDRGQELVDELKVCLQAALRAWFSCNQQMPSRIIVYRDGVGDGQLKTLFSYEVPQLLDCLKSVGKDYNPRLTVIVVKKRVNARFFAQAGGKLQNPPPGTVIDVEVTRPEWYDFFIVSQAVRSGSVSPTHYNVIYDSSALKPDHMQRLTYKLCHMYYNWPGVIRVPAPCQYAHKLAFLVGQSIHREPNLSLSDRLYYL
;
A
#
# COMPACT_ATOMS: atom_id res chain seq x y z
N MET A 1 -3.26 30.27 8.57
CA MET A 1 -2.42 29.09 8.82
C MET A 1 -2.90 27.97 7.92
N THR A 2 -2.46 27.98 6.78
CA THR A 2 -1.59 27.16 5.94
C THR A 2 -2.17 25.82 5.58
N GLY A 3 -2.58 25.71 4.32
CA GLY A 3 -2.99 24.49 3.66
C GLY A 3 -1.99 23.34 3.85
N ARG A 4 -2.42 22.33 4.55
CA ARG A 4 -1.67 21.10 4.78
C ARG A 4 -1.72 20.23 3.53
N ALA A 5 -0.66 20.24 2.75
CA ALA A 5 -0.38 19.12 1.85
C ALA A 5 -0.04 17.91 2.74
N ARG A 6 -0.95 16.97 2.84
CA ARG A 6 -0.73 15.72 3.55
C ARG A 6 -0.06 14.74 2.61
N ALA A 7 1.23 14.52 2.77
CA ALA A 7 1.86 13.29 2.33
C ALA A 7 1.35 12.15 3.21
N ARG A 8 0.26 11.51 2.84
CA ARG A 8 -0.18 10.25 3.43
C ARG A 8 0.07 9.14 2.43
N GLY A 9 1.11 8.38 2.69
CA GLY A 9 1.23 7.05 2.13
C GLY A 9 0.15 6.14 2.73
N ARG A 10 -0.99 6.05 2.11
CA ARG A 10 -1.92 4.94 2.22
C ARG A 10 -2.38 4.60 0.83
N ALA A 11 -2.03 3.43 0.38
CA ALA A 11 -2.65 2.81 -0.76
C ALA A 11 -4.11 2.47 -0.37
N ARG A 12 -4.97 3.41 -0.61
CA ARG A 12 -6.42 3.34 -0.79
C ARG A 12 -6.83 4.75 -1.16
N GLY A 13 -7.44 4.89 -2.32
CA GLY A 13 -7.80 6.15 -2.93
C GLY A 13 -8.39 7.16 -1.95
N GLN A 14 -7.77 8.30 -1.87
CA GLN A 14 -8.33 9.47 -1.22
C GLN A 14 -8.29 10.64 -2.18
N ALA A 15 -9.48 11.03 -2.61
CA ALA A 15 -9.71 12.36 -3.13
C ALA A 15 -9.54 13.38 -1.99
N LEU A 16 -8.89 14.48 -2.28
CA LEU A 16 -8.76 15.63 -1.39
C LEU A 16 -10.13 16.29 -1.25
N HIS A 17 -10.69 16.29 -0.05
CA HIS A 17 -11.92 16.97 0.27
C HIS A 17 -11.72 18.03 1.34
N THR A 18 -12.24 19.20 1.08
CA THR A 18 -12.41 20.28 2.06
C THR A 18 -13.90 20.56 2.27
N THR A 19 -14.28 20.65 3.51
CA THR A 19 -15.61 20.76 4.08
C THR A 19 -16.30 22.09 3.92
N SER A 20 -17.64 22.10 3.93
CA SER A 20 -18.48 23.27 4.20
C SER A 20 -19.57 23.01 5.21
N LEU A 21 -19.80 24.02 6.05
CA LEU A 21 -20.93 24.14 6.95
C LEU A 21 -22.07 24.92 6.27
N ALA A 22 -23.30 24.47 6.46
CA ALA A 22 -24.50 25.19 6.10
C ALA A 22 -25.27 25.59 7.36
N ALA A 23 -25.84 26.77 7.34
CA ALA A 23 -26.85 27.22 8.31
C ALA A 23 -28.20 27.29 7.63
N ALA A 24 -29.21 26.92 8.40
CA ALA A 24 -30.61 26.78 8.01
C ALA A 24 -31.35 28.10 7.97
N VAL A 25 -32.37 28.23 7.14
CA VAL A 25 -33.65 28.89 7.38
C VAL A 25 -34.67 28.41 6.31
N GLY A 26 -35.84 27.97 6.68
CA GLY A 26 -37.00 27.62 5.83
C GLY A 26 -38.12 28.66 5.93
N PRO A 27 -39.38 28.36 5.52
CA PRO A 27 -39.88 28.50 4.17
C PRO A 27 -40.97 29.66 4.07
N PRO A 28 -41.72 29.93 3.02
CA PRO A 28 -42.99 29.29 2.75
C PRO A 28 -43.46 29.17 1.26
N GLY A 29 -44.47 28.32 1.09
CA GLY A 29 -45.11 27.78 -0.04
C GLY A 29 -45.87 28.72 -1.04
N PHE A 30 -46.36 28.11 -2.14
CA PHE A 30 -47.69 28.16 -2.70
C PHE A 30 -47.80 27.36 -4.01
N GLN A 31 -48.75 26.52 -4.03
CA GLN A 31 -49.71 25.92 -4.99
C GLN A 31 -49.55 26.09 -6.52
N SER A 32 -49.70 24.90 -7.17
CA SER A 32 -50.65 24.46 -8.18
C SER A 32 -50.52 24.90 -9.66
N GLN A 33 -50.42 23.94 -10.54
CA GLN A 33 -51.39 23.49 -11.55
C GLN A 33 -50.73 22.68 -12.66
N GLN A 34 -51.26 21.49 -12.91
CA GLN A 34 -51.16 20.74 -14.17
C GLN A 34 -52.10 21.37 -15.23
N PRO A 35 -52.03 21.12 -16.55
CA PRO A 35 -52.21 19.78 -17.13
C PRO A 35 -51.48 19.51 -18.48
N GLY A 36 -51.55 18.24 -18.96
CA GLY A 36 -51.63 17.93 -20.40
C GLY A 36 -50.58 16.96 -20.94
N GLN A 37 -50.96 15.70 -21.02
CA GLN A 37 -50.35 14.68 -21.89
C GLN A 37 -50.69 14.89 -23.34
N PRO A 38 -49.95 14.34 -24.32
CA PRO A 38 -50.41 13.07 -24.89
C PRO A 38 -49.32 12.01 -25.16
N ARG A 39 -49.81 10.79 -25.08
CA ARG A 39 -49.18 9.52 -25.42
C ARG A 39 -48.70 9.47 -26.86
N LEU A 40 -47.58 8.81 -27.10
CA LEU A 40 -47.24 8.14 -28.35
C LEU A 40 -46.81 6.68 -28.08
N GLN A 41 -47.41 5.83 -28.91
CA GLN A 41 -47.41 4.37 -28.85
C GLN A 41 -46.02 3.78 -29.20
N LEU A 42 -45.64 2.76 -28.43
CA LEU A 42 -44.54 1.84 -28.77
C LEU A 42 -45.02 0.73 -29.69
N GLN A 43 -44.34 0.50 -30.80
CA GLN A 43 -44.42 -0.76 -31.59
C GLN A 43 -43.32 -1.73 -31.14
N PRO A 44 -43.56 -3.03 -31.15
CA PRO A 44 -42.64 -4.04 -30.65
C PRO A 44 -41.63 -4.50 -31.73
N GLN A 45 -40.41 -4.76 -31.30
CA GLN A 45 -39.37 -5.43 -32.12
C GLN A 45 -39.47 -6.95 -32.00
N PRO A 46 -39.08 -7.72 -33.05
CA PRO A 46 -39.19 -9.17 -33.07
C PRO A 46 -38.01 -9.89 -32.39
N PRO A 47 -38.19 -11.17 -31.99
CA PRO A 47 -37.21 -11.95 -31.24
C PRO A 47 -36.07 -12.51 -32.14
N PRO A 48 -34.92 -12.86 -31.54
CA PRO A 48 -33.77 -13.45 -32.24
C PRO A 48 -33.99 -14.94 -32.51
N PRO A 49 -33.39 -15.49 -33.56
CA PRO A 49 -33.57 -16.90 -33.97
C PRO A 49 -32.74 -17.86 -33.15
N ALA A 50 -33.25 -19.10 -33.09
CA ALA A 50 -32.81 -20.23 -32.30
C ALA A 50 -31.53 -20.90 -32.78
N GLU A 51 -30.99 -21.64 -31.88
CA GLU A 51 -29.87 -22.55 -31.89
C GLU A 51 -29.71 -23.43 -33.15
N GLY A 52 -28.45 -23.62 -33.56
CA GLY A 52 -28.04 -24.67 -34.48
C GLY A 52 -26.86 -25.44 -33.93
N GLU A 53 -27.10 -26.70 -33.60
CA GLU A 53 -26.10 -27.71 -33.26
C GLU A 53 -25.04 -27.86 -34.34
N TYR A 54 -23.77 -28.01 -33.94
CA TYR A 54 -22.77 -28.65 -34.79
C TYR A 54 -21.92 -29.66 -34.02
N VAL A 55 -22.07 -30.88 -34.50
CA VAL A 55 -21.36 -32.10 -34.13
C VAL A 55 -19.92 -32.09 -34.68
N GLY A 56 -19.04 -32.55 -33.84
CA GLY A 56 -17.75 -33.10 -33.90
C GLY A 56 -16.93 -33.33 -35.17
N ARG A 57 -15.65 -33.39 -34.87
CA ARG A 57 -14.55 -34.17 -35.49
C ARG A 57 -13.35 -33.37 -36.00
N GLY A 58 -12.19 -33.85 -35.53
CA GLY A 58 -11.00 -33.89 -36.34
C GLY A 58 -9.74 -33.29 -35.71
N HIS A 59 -8.94 -34.11 -35.06
CA HIS A 59 -7.51 -33.82 -34.87
C HIS A 59 -6.80 -33.82 -36.21
N PRO A 60 -5.81 -32.98 -36.43
CA PRO A 60 -4.65 -33.36 -37.27
C PRO A 60 -3.37 -33.50 -36.46
N LYS A 61 -2.64 -34.52 -36.84
CA LYS A 61 -1.31 -34.93 -36.42
C LYS A 61 -0.24 -34.01 -36.99
N GLY A 62 0.85 -33.84 -36.21
CA GLY A 62 2.19 -33.84 -36.75
C GLY A 62 2.73 -32.48 -37.25
N ILE A 63 3.59 -31.85 -36.45
CA ILE A 63 4.59 -30.91 -36.94
C ILE A 63 5.97 -31.46 -36.58
N PRO A 64 6.93 -31.47 -37.49
CA PRO A 64 8.23 -32.14 -37.30
C PRO A 64 9.19 -31.31 -36.45
N ALA A 65 10.06 -32.02 -35.76
CA ALA A 65 11.14 -31.50 -34.91
C ALA A 65 12.11 -30.63 -35.71
N VAL A 66 12.50 -29.50 -35.12
CA VAL A 66 13.62 -28.66 -35.57
C VAL A 66 14.83 -29.00 -34.70
N PRO A 67 16.03 -29.14 -35.26
CA PRO A 67 17.21 -29.67 -34.57
C PRO A 67 17.82 -28.65 -33.60
N GLU A 68 18.36 -29.16 -32.48
CA GLU A 68 19.16 -28.45 -31.52
C GLU A 68 20.44 -27.85 -32.12
N PRO A 69 20.87 -26.64 -31.74
CA PRO A 69 22.21 -26.17 -31.98
C PRO A 69 23.17 -26.62 -30.85
N PRO A 70 24.47 -26.75 -31.15
CA PRO A 70 25.44 -27.44 -30.30
C PRO A 70 25.84 -26.63 -29.05
N SER A 71 26.13 -27.39 -28.00
CA SER A 71 26.73 -26.92 -26.74
C SER A 71 28.13 -26.34 -26.97
N GLU A 72 28.42 -25.18 -26.35
CA GLU A 72 29.71 -25.03 -25.65
C GLU A 72 29.78 -23.77 -24.82
N ALA A 73 30.27 -23.97 -23.60
CA ALA A 73 31.03 -23.08 -22.70
C ALA A 73 30.33 -21.92 -21.99
N GLY A 74 30.25 -22.08 -20.69
CA GLY A 74 29.96 -21.01 -19.74
C GLY A 74 29.12 -21.44 -18.54
N LYS A 75 29.24 -22.65 -18.04
CA LYS A 75 28.71 -23.06 -16.75
C LYS A 75 29.48 -22.34 -15.64
N LEU A 76 28.94 -21.26 -15.15
CA LEU A 76 29.18 -20.88 -13.77
C LEU A 76 28.41 -21.86 -12.89
N GLU A 77 29.12 -22.82 -12.37
CA GLU A 77 28.65 -23.73 -11.32
C GLU A 77 28.30 -22.92 -10.08
N ILE A 78 27.00 -22.61 -9.92
CA ILE A 78 26.45 -22.35 -8.60
C ILE A 78 26.29 -23.70 -7.96
N SER A 79 27.21 -24.01 -7.03
CA SER A 79 27.26 -25.24 -6.26
C SER A 79 25.87 -25.63 -5.76
N ALA A 80 25.41 -26.77 -6.21
CA ALA A 80 24.26 -27.49 -5.70
C ALA A 80 24.44 -27.77 -4.21
N GLY A 81 23.54 -27.23 -3.42
CA GLY A 81 23.45 -27.44 -1.97
C GLY A 81 22.05 -27.32 -1.44
N PHE A 82 21.06 -27.51 -2.30
CA PHE A 82 19.67 -27.61 -1.85
C PHE A 82 19.04 -28.84 -2.49
N GLN A 83 19.05 -29.95 -1.75
CA GLN A 83 18.08 -31.02 -2.00
C GLN A 83 16.69 -30.41 -1.90
N GLU A 84 15.96 -30.45 -3.01
CA GLU A 84 14.53 -30.24 -3.06
C GLU A 84 13.85 -31.18 -2.07
N LEU A 85 13.42 -30.66 -0.94
CA LEU A 85 12.36 -31.26 -0.18
C LEU A 85 11.07 -31.06 -0.99
N SER A 86 10.75 -32.00 -1.85
CA SER A 86 9.47 -32.12 -2.51
C SER A 86 8.39 -32.34 -1.43
N LEU A 87 7.86 -31.26 -0.91
CA LEU A 87 6.57 -31.24 -0.27
C LEU A 87 5.54 -31.43 -1.36
N GLY A 88 4.95 -32.65 -1.38
CA GLY A 88 4.02 -33.13 -2.37
C GLY A 88 3.03 -32.08 -2.85
N GLU A 89 2.90 -32.01 -4.16
CA GLU A 89 1.87 -31.28 -4.87
C GLU A 89 0.49 -31.64 -4.33
N ARG A 90 -0.08 -30.77 -3.52
CA ARG A 90 -1.52 -30.52 -3.41
C ARG A 90 -1.78 -29.09 -2.98
N GLY A 91 -2.04 -28.30 -3.96
CA GLY A 91 -2.89 -27.13 -4.06
C GLY A 91 -3.22 -26.36 -2.80
N GLY A 92 -2.45 -25.33 -2.54
CA GLY A 92 -2.83 -24.22 -1.66
C GLY A 92 -1.67 -23.27 -1.59
N ARG A 93 -1.75 -22.14 -2.30
CA ARG A 93 -0.87 -20.99 -2.09
C ARG A 93 -0.88 -20.62 -0.60
N ARG A 94 -0.09 -21.35 0.22
CA ARG A 94 0.49 -20.76 1.42
C ARG A 94 1.26 -19.56 0.89
N ARG A 95 0.88 -18.37 1.31
CA ARG A 95 1.71 -17.18 1.12
C ARG A 95 2.94 -17.46 1.96
N ASP A 96 4.00 -17.90 1.30
CA ASP A 96 5.31 -18.00 1.92
C ASP A 96 5.65 -16.61 2.40
N PHE A 97 5.75 -16.45 3.72
CA PHE A 97 5.99 -15.17 4.37
C PHE A 97 7.45 -14.70 4.19
N HIS A 98 8.29 -15.56 3.62
CA HIS A 98 9.70 -15.33 3.42
C HIS A 98 10.06 -15.73 2.00
N ASP A 99 10.37 -14.76 1.19
CA ASP A 99 11.13 -14.96 -0.04
C ASP A 99 12.62 -15.08 0.36
N LEU A 100 12.96 -16.22 0.96
CA LEU A 100 14.33 -16.56 1.36
C LEU A 100 15.24 -16.87 0.16
N GLY A 101 14.69 -16.77 -1.05
CA GLY A 101 15.39 -17.17 -2.27
C GLY A 101 16.21 -16.07 -2.95
N VAL A 102 16.17 -14.81 -2.48
CA VAL A 102 16.96 -13.74 -3.11
C VAL A 102 18.05 -13.25 -2.17
N ASN A 103 19.26 -13.75 -2.37
CA ASN A 103 20.46 -13.23 -1.73
C ASN A 103 21.06 -12.14 -2.63
N THR A 104 20.58 -10.90 -2.46
CA THR A 104 21.03 -9.78 -3.29
C THR A 104 22.45 -9.35 -2.94
N ARG A 105 22.90 -9.52 -1.68
CA ARG A 105 24.22 -9.13 -1.23
C ARG A 105 25.32 -9.95 -1.89
N GLN A 106 25.19 -11.27 -1.93
CA GLN A 106 26.19 -12.15 -2.55
C GLN A 106 26.24 -12.03 -4.07
N ALA A 107 25.13 -11.65 -4.70
CA ALA A 107 25.06 -11.45 -6.13
C ALA A 107 25.74 -10.14 -6.61
N ILE A 108 25.97 -9.19 -5.68
CA ILE A 108 26.54 -7.87 -6.00
C ILE A 108 27.94 -7.77 -5.42
N GLU A 109 28.97 -7.87 -6.27
CA GLU A 109 30.37 -8.06 -5.91
C GLU A 109 30.88 -7.03 -4.90
N HIS A 110 30.68 -5.74 -5.15
CA HIS A 110 31.27 -4.65 -4.37
C HIS A 110 30.65 -4.44 -2.98
N VAL A 111 29.62 -5.22 -2.59
CA VAL A 111 28.98 -5.16 -1.27
C VAL A 111 29.03 -6.51 -0.52
N LYS A 112 29.72 -7.52 -1.06
CA LYS A 112 29.87 -8.83 -0.42
C LYS A 112 30.41 -8.70 0.99
N GLU A 113 31.49 -7.96 1.16
CA GLU A 113 32.13 -7.77 2.47
C GLU A 113 31.37 -6.77 3.32
N SER A 114 31.03 -5.60 2.77
CA SER A 114 30.31 -4.55 3.49
C SER A 114 29.34 -3.78 2.58
N LYS A 115 28.10 -3.68 3.04
CA LYS A 115 27.08 -2.82 2.42
C LYS A 115 26.94 -1.47 3.11
N THR A 116 27.80 -1.18 4.09
CA THR A 116 27.75 0.02 4.93
C THR A 116 28.47 1.18 4.26
N GLY A 117 27.86 2.35 4.30
CA GLY A 117 28.54 3.58 3.94
C GLY A 117 29.38 4.12 5.10
N THR A 118 30.23 5.09 4.81
CA THR A 118 31.16 5.70 5.77
C THR A 118 30.93 7.22 5.92
N SER A 119 30.23 7.85 4.97
CA SER A 119 30.05 9.31 4.96
C SER A 119 28.86 9.77 5.80
N GLY A 120 28.96 10.96 6.37
CA GLY A 120 27.93 11.59 7.18
C GLY A 120 28.28 11.71 8.67
N ALA A 121 27.52 12.51 9.40
CA ALA A 121 27.71 12.68 10.85
C ALA A 121 27.09 11.49 11.62
N ILE A 122 27.83 10.94 12.57
CA ILE A 122 27.37 9.84 13.42
C ILE A 122 26.26 10.33 14.35
N ILE A 123 25.20 9.54 14.48
CA ILE A 123 24.08 9.81 15.38
C ILE A 123 23.71 8.56 16.19
N LYS A 124 23.46 8.73 17.48
CA LYS A 124 22.90 7.66 18.32
C LYS A 124 21.41 7.51 18.08
N LEU A 125 21.00 6.28 17.78
CA LEU A 125 19.60 5.93 17.46
C LEU A 125 19.12 4.81 18.39
N SER A 126 17.84 4.81 18.65
CA SER A 126 17.11 3.67 19.20
C SER A 126 16.04 3.22 18.20
N THR A 127 15.64 1.96 18.27
CA THR A 127 14.63 1.41 17.38
C THR A 127 13.69 0.47 18.12
N ASN A 128 12.49 0.29 17.58
CA ASN A 128 11.46 -0.60 18.11
C ASN A 128 11.74 -2.09 17.84
N HIS A 129 12.99 -2.48 17.98
CA HIS A 129 13.46 -3.85 17.89
C HIS A 129 13.99 -4.32 19.26
N PHE A 130 13.77 -5.63 19.53
CA PHE A 130 14.19 -6.30 20.76
C PHE A 130 14.89 -7.60 20.38
N ARG A 131 16.09 -7.83 20.89
CA ARG A 131 16.82 -9.05 20.62
C ARG A 131 16.10 -10.25 21.23
N LEU A 132 16.03 -11.33 20.48
CA LEU A 132 15.59 -12.64 20.95
C LEU A 132 16.85 -13.45 21.25
N THR A 133 16.98 -13.91 22.48
CA THR A 133 18.07 -14.76 22.93
C THR A 133 17.55 -16.18 23.18
N SER A 134 18.41 -17.15 23.01
CA SER A 134 18.14 -18.56 23.28
C SER A 134 19.20 -19.15 24.20
N ARG A 135 18.88 -20.28 24.84
CA ARG A 135 19.88 -21.04 25.61
C ARG A 135 21.09 -21.44 24.74
N PRO A 136 22.30 -21.55 25.30
CA PRO A 136 23.39 -22.18 24.59
C PRO A 136 22.99 -23.55 24.06
N GLN A 137 23.47 -23.92 22.87
CA GLN A 137 23.14 -25.18 22.18
C GLN A 137 21.62 -25.40 21.94
N TRP A 138 20.84 -24.33 21.90
CA TRP A 138 19.44 -24.41 21.60
C TRP A 138 19.21 -24.96 20.16
N ALA A 139 18.35 -25.96 20.03
CA ALA A 139 17.89 -26.46 18.74
C ALA A 139 16.39 -26.75 18.81
N LEU A 140 15.73 -26.68 17.66
CA LEU A 140 14.35 -27.07 17.52
C LEU A 140 14.30 -28.40 16.76
N TYR A 141 13.66 -29.40 17.38
CA TYR A 141 13.53 -30.72 16.79
C TYR A 141 12.22 -30.82 16.06
N GLN A 142 12.29 -31.12 14.75
CA GLN A 142 11.13 -31.29 13.89
C GLN A 142 10.86 -32.77 13.66
N TYR A 143 9.60 -33.16 13.91
CA TYR A 143 9.12 -34.53 13.71
C TYR A 143 7.99 -34.55 12.71
N HIS A 144 7.95 -35.57 11.86
CA HIS A 144 6.82 -35.88 11.02
C HIS A 144 5.93 -36.89 11.74
N ILE A 145 4.60 -36.66 11.70
CA ILE A 145 3.61 -37.53 12.40
C ILE A 145 2.73 -38.22 11.39
N ASN A 146 2.78 -39.55 11.41
CA ASN A 146 1.87 -40.41 10.63
C ASN A 146 0.87 -41.10 11.52
N TYR A 147 -0.35 -41.21 11.00
CA TYR A 147 -1.47 -41.90 11.67
C TYR A 147 -1.91 -43.10 10.83
N ASN A 148 -2.06 -44.25 11.48
CA ASN A 148 -2.60 -45.46 10.86
C ASN A 148 -3.79 -45.99 11.73
N PRO A 149 -5.03 -45.96 11.22
CA PRO A 149 -5.50 -45.51 9.92
C PRO A 149 -5.30 -44.00 9.70
N GLN A 150 -5.25 -43.56 8.42
CA GLN A 150 -5.12 -42.14 8.07
C GLN A 150 -6.33 -41.37 8.55
N MET A 151 -6.07 -40.25 9.19
CA MET A 151 -7.09 -39.34 9.73
C MET A 151 -7.01 -37.96 9.08
N GLU A 152 -8.16 -37.39 8.72
CA GLU A 152 -8.18 -36.04 8.07
C GLU A 152 -8.36 -34.89 9.08
N ALA A 153 -9.11 -35.12 10.16
CA ALA A 153 -9.48 -34.10 11.11
C ALA A 153 -8.29 -33.67 11.99
N ARG A 154 -7.76 -32.48 11.76
CA ARG A 154 -6.63 -31.91 12.54
C ARG A 154 -6.89 -31.90 14.05
N ARG A 155 -8.12 -31.60 14.48
CA ARG A 155 -8.47 -31.60 15.92
C ARG A 155 -8.33 -32.98 16.53
N LEU A 156 -8.77 -34.01 15.81
CA LEU A 156 -8.68 -35.40 16.25
C LEU A 156 -7.22 -35.87 16.28
N ARG A 157 -6.43 -35.59 15.24
CA ARG A 157 -4.97 -35.82 15.24
C ARG A 157 -4.29 -35.23 16.46
N SER A 158 -4.59 -33.95 16.77
CA SER A 158 -4.01 -33.28 17.94
C SER A 158 -4.45 -33.93 19.25
N ALA A 159 -5.74 -34.32 19.38
CA ALA A 159 -6.24 -34.92 20.59
C ALA A 159 -5.58 -36.27 20.85
N LEU A 160 -5.44 -37.13 19.82
CA LEU A 160 -4.79 -38.42 19.92
C LEU A 160 -3.30 -38.31 20.24
N LEU A 161 -2.57 -37.45 19.54
CA LEU A 161 -1.15 -37.23 19.81
C LEU A 161 -0.91 -36.69 21.24
N PHE A 162 -1.78 -35.84 21.73
CA PHE A 162 -1.64 -35.24 23.05
C PHE A 162 -2.00 -36.13 24.22
N GLN A 163 -2.53 -37.34 23.97
CA GLN A 163 -2.64 -38.39 24.99
C GLN A 163 -1.28 -38.83 25.51
N HIS A 164 -0.22 -38.69 24.70
CA HIS A 164 1.17 -39.05 25.03
C HIS A 164 1.97 -37.85 25.56
N GLU A 165 1.40 -37.06 26.48
CA GLU A 165 2.05 -35.89 27.05
C GLU A 165 3.34 -36.22 27.82
N GLU A 166 3.42 -37.38 28.43
CA GLU A 166 4.61 -37.84 29.16
C GLU A 166 5.81 -37.99 28.21
N LEU A 167 5.60 -38.49 27.00
CA LEU A 167 6.62 -38.69 25.98
C LEU A 167 7.04 -37.38 25.29
N ILE A 168 6.07 -36.64 24.76
CA ILE A 168 6.29 -35.45 23.94
C ILE A 168 6.39 -34.16 24.75
N GLY A 169 6.10 -34.20 26.05
CA GLY A 169 6.10 -33.03 26.92
C GLY A 169 4.93 -32.06 26.69
N ARG A 170 4.78 -31.09 27.61
CA ARG A 170 3.79 -30.01 27.51
C ARG A 170 4.17 -28.95 26.49
N THR A 171 5.45 -28.70 26.38
CA THR A 171 6.02 -27.65 25.51
C THR A 171 6.15 -28.19 24.08
N ARG A 172 5.13 -27.96 23.28
CA ARG A 172 5.02 -28.50 21.91
C ARG A 172 4.21 -27.59 20.99
N VAL A 173 4.53 -27.65 19.71
CA VAL A 173 3.73 -27.04 18.63
C VAL A 173 3.46 -28.09 17.58
N PHE A 174 2.18 -28.30 17.24
CA PHE A 174 1.75 -29.27 16.25
C PHE A 174 0.84 -28.61 15.20
N ASP A 175 1.15 -28.78 13.94
CA ASP A 175 0.38 -28.18 12.83
C ASP A 175 -0.64 -29.13 12.18
N GLY A 176 -0.68 -30.37 12.63
CA GLY A 176 -1.53 -31.46 12.13
C GLY A 176 -0.74 -32.58 11.40
N THR A 177 0.51 -32.31 11.04
CA THR A 177 1.44 -33.27 10.40
C THR A 177 2.86 -33.16 10.95
N THR A 178 3.26 -31.95 11.35
CA THR A 178 4.59 -31.65 11.84
C THR A 178 4.52 -31.27 13.32
N LEU A 179 5.35 -31.93 14.13
CA LEU A 179 5.51 -31.65 15.54
C LEU A 179 6.88 -30.99 15.79
N PHE A 180 6.89 -29.90 16.56
CA PHE A 180 8.10 -29.21 17.00
C PHE A 180 8.27 -29.36 18.51
N LEU A 181 9.42 -29.79 18.93
CA LEU A 181 9.80 -29.99 20.33
C LEU A 181 11.11 -29.27 20.67
N PRO A 182 11.27 -28.74 21.91
CA PRO A 182 12.51 -28.16 22.39
C PRO A 182 13.51 -29.21 22.89
N LYS A 183 13.11 -30.48 22.96
CA LYS A 183 13.92 -31.64 23.38
C LYS A 183 13.91 -32.70 22.29
N LYS A 184 15.02 -33.38 22.13
CA LYS A 184 15.14 -34.54 21.26
C LYS A 184 14.52 -35.75 21.97
N LEU A 185 13.69 -36.51 21.26
CA LEU A 185 13.24 -37.82 21.72
C LEU A 185 14.38 -38.82 21.63
N GLU A 186 14.39 -39.83 22.50
CA GLU A 186 15.46 -40.85 22.59
C GLU A 186 15.63 -41.60 21.26
N ASN A 187 14.53 -41.95 20.62
CA ASN A 187 14.55 -42.70 19.37
C ASN A 187 14.27 -41.80 18.16
N LYS A 188 14.94 -42.08 17.03
CA LYS A 188 14.71 -41.37 15.76
C LYS A 188 13.28 -41.65 15.22
N VAL A 189 12.75 -42.82 15.48
CA VAL A 189 11.37 -43.19 15.17
C VAL A 189 10.75 -43.75 16.45
N THR A 190 9.65 -43.12 16.86
CA THR A 190 8.88 -43.54 18.05
C THR A 190 7.44 -43.86 17.63
N GLU A 191 6.98 -45.01 18.06
CA GLU A 191 5.63 -45.49 17.77
C GLU A 191 4.79 -45.53 19.05
N VAL A 192 3.59 -44.95 18.99
CA VAL A 192 2.62 -44.93 20.11
C VAL A 192 1.23 -45.28 19.60
N CYS A 193 0.41 -45.86 20.45
CA CYS A 193 -0.99 -46.18 20.14
C CYS A 193 -1.94 -45.32 20.97
N SER A 194 -2.86 -44.66 20.31
CA SER A 194 -3.94 -43.89 20.94
C SER A 194 -5.29 -44.49 20.65
N GLN A 195 -6.24 -44.30 21.55
CA GLN A 195 -7.61 -44.75 21.36
C GLN A 195 -8.55 -43.60 21.09
N THR A 196 -9.41 -43.74 20.07
CA THR A 196 -10.49 -42.80 19.78
C THR A 196 -11.61 -42.93 20.80
N ARG A 197 -12.52 -41.98 20.86
CA ARG A 197 -13.74 -42.11 21.73
C ARG A 197 -14.61 -43.30 21.38
N ASN A 198 -14.53 -43.81 20.17
CA ASN A 198 -15.30 -44.96 19.67
C ASN A 198 -14.58 -46.30 19.91
N GLY A 199 -13.44 -46.31 20.62
CA GLY A 199 -12.66 -47.49 20.92
C GLY A 199 -11.67 -47.93 19.83
N GLU A 200 -11.58 -47.25 18.72
CA GLU A 200 -10.62 -47.59 17.63
C GLU A 200 -9.19 -47.27 18.06
N ILE A 201 -8.28 -48.20 17.83
CA ILE A 201 -6.86 -48.03 18.09
C ILE A 201 -6.20 -47.35 16.87
N VAL A 202 -5.50 -46.27 17.09
CA VAL A 202 -4.76 -45.53 16.07
C VAL A 202 -3.28 -45.56 16.41
N LYS A 203 -2.50 -46.19 15.55
CA LYS A 203 -1.04 -46.18 15.64
C LYS A 203 -0.49 -44.84 15.13
N ILE A 204 0.32 -44.17 15.94
CA ILE A 204 0.96 -42.90 15.63
C ILE A 204 2.46 -43.14 15.56
N THR A 205 3.06 -42.85 14.40
CA THR A 205 4.50 -42.90 14.19
C THR A 205 5.09 -41.52 14.17
N ILE A 206 6.01 -41.24 15.11
CA ILE A 206 6.70 -39.97 15.31
C ILE A 206 8.13 -40.12 14.78
N THR A 207 8.46 -39.47 13.67
CA THR A 207 9.77 -39.60 13.00
C THR A 207 10.54 -38.30 13.04
N LEU A 208 11.75 -38.29 13.59
CA LEU A 208 12.65 -37.11 13.56
C LEU A 208 13.07 -36.81 12.12
N THR A 209 12.73 -35.64 11.62
CA THR A 209 13.06 -35.18 10.25
C THR A 209 14.22 -34.21 10.22
N SER A 210 14.33 -33.32 11.21
CA SER A 210 15.40 -32.32 11.22
C SER A 210 15.70 -31.82 12.62
N GLU A 211 16.98 -31.49 12.85
CA GLU A 211 17.44 -30.66 13.95
C GLU A 211 17.72 -29.27 13.41
N LEU A 212 17.01 -28.28 13.89
CA LEU A 212 16.97 -26.93 13.33
C LEU A 212 17.76 -25.96 14.25
N PRO A 213 18.86 -25.35 13.76
CA PRO A 213 19.56 -24.33 14.50
C PRO A 213 18.74 -23.02 14.61
N PRO A 214 19.04 -22.13 15.56
CA PRO A 214 18.23 -20.92 15.82
C PRO A 214 18.01 -20.04 14.60
N THR A 215 18.99 -19.94 13.71
CA THR A 215 18.96 -19.07 12.52
C THR A 215 18.24 -19.68 11.32
N SER A 216 17.80 -20.95 11.42
CA SER A 216 17.12 -21.59 10.29
C SER A 216 15.81 -20.85 9.94
N PRO A 217 15.43 -20.81 8.66
CA PRO A 217 14.19 -20.19 8.22
C PRO A 217 12.94 -20.75 8.89
N THR A 218 12.94 -22.05 9.16
CA THR A 218 11.85 -22.73 9.87
C THR A 218 11.76 -22.26 11.31
N CYS A 219 12.87 -22.03 12.00
CA CYS A 219 12.89 -21.46 13.34
C CYS A 219 12.34 -20.04 13.37
N LEU A 220 12.58 -19.21 12.36
CA LEU A 220 12.00 -17.87 12.28
C LEU A 220 10.47 -17.92 12.18
N GLN A 221 9.92 -18.89 11.42
CA GLN A 221 8.47 -19.10 11.39
C GLN A 221 7.96 -19.58 12.75
N PHE A 222 8.66 -20.49 13.37
CA PHE A 222 8.36 -21.05 14.68
C PHE A 222 8.34 -19.94 15.75
N TYR A 223 9.35 -19.06 15.84
CA TYR A 223 9.36 -17.94 16.78
C TYR A 223 8.13 -17.03 16.62
N ASN A 224 7.72 -16.77 15.38
CA ASN A 224 6.50 -16.02 15.12
C ASN A 224 5.24 -16.76 15.58
N ILE A 225 5.21 -18.10 15.54
CA ILE A 225 4.09 -18.92 16.06
C ILE A 225 4.04 -18.81 17.59
N ILE A 226 5.17 -18.98 18.27
CA ILE A 226 5.25 -18.84 19.73
C ILE A 226 4.81 -17.43 20.14
N PHE A 227 5.36 -16.41 19.52
CA PHE A 227 5.02 -15.03 19.86
C PHE A 227 3.53 -14.72 19.69
N ARG A 228 2.89 -15.26 18.65
CA ARG A 228 1.43 -15.16 18.47
C ARG A 228 0.66 -15.87 19.58
N ARG A 229 1.19 -16.98 20.11
CA ARG A 229 0.61 -17.69 21.26
C ARG A 229 0.71 -16.82 22.51
N LEU A 230 1.86 -16.20 22.78
CA LEU A 230 2.04 -15.26 23.90
C LEU A 230 1.02 -14.11 23.82
N LEU A 231 0.88 -13.45 22.67
CA LEU A 231 -0.09 -12.37 22.51
C LEU A 231 -1.54 -12.80 22.75
N LYS A 232 -1.88 -14.05 22.46
CA LYS A 232 -3.20 -14.60 22.78
C LYS A 232 -3.37 -14.90 24.26
N MET A 233 -2.34 -15.38 24.96
CA MET A 233 -2.34 -15.57 26.42
C MET A 233 -2.58 -14.23 27.13
N MET A 234 -2.07 -13.12 26.55
CA MET A 234 -2.33 -11.76 27.02
C MET A 234 -3.73 -11.21 26.64
N ASN A 235 -4.65 -12.06 26.19
CA ASN A 235 -6.00 -11.69 25.76
C ASN A 235 -6.06 -10.67 24.60
N LEU A 236 -5.00 -10.55 23.80
CA LEU A 236 -5.02 -9.72 22.62
C LEU A 236 -5.73 -10.44 21.46
N GLN A 237 -6.68 -9.73 20.85
CA GLN A 237 -7.49 -10.25 19.75
C GLN A 237 -6.77 -10.11 18.40
N GLN A 238 -6.59 -11.18 17.68
CA GLN A 238 -6.00 -11.17 16.36
C GLN A 238 -7.02 -10.72 15.29
N ILE A 239 -6.72 -9.65 14.57
CA ILE A 239 -7.46 -9.19 13.40
C ILE A 239 -6.48 -9.03 12.21
N GLY A 240 -6.57 -9.93 11.25
CA GLY A 240 -5.61 -9.98 10.14
C GLY A 240 -4.21 -10.38 10.63
N ARG A 241 -3.25 -9.47 10.49
CA ARG A 241 -1.85 -9.70 10.92
C ARG A 241 -1.50 -9.04 12.25
N ASN A 242 -2.38 -8.23 12.79
CA ASN A 242 -2.16 -7.43 13.98
C ASN A 242 -2.95 -7.96 15.16
N TYR A 243 -2.56 -7.57 16.36
CA TYR A 243 -3.19 -7.92 17.62
C TYR A 243 -3.67 -6.65 18.30
N TYR A 244 -4.92 -6.66 18.78
CA TYR A 244 -5.59 -5.50 19.36
C TYR A 244 -6.15 -5.84 20.72
N ASN A 245 -6.17 -4.85 21.61
CA ASN A 245 -6.80 -4.96 22.92
C ASN A 245 -8.26 -4.48 22.85
N PRO A 246 -9.25 -5.38 22.88
CA PRO A 246 -10.65 -5.00 22.92
C PRO A 246 -11.11 -4.51 24.31
N ASN A 247 -10.33 -4.81 25.36
CA ASN A 247 -10.69 -4.50 26.76
C ASN A 247 -10.31 -3.08 27.18
N ASP A 248 -9.48 -2.38 26.38
CA ASP A 248 -9.07 -0.99 26.62
C ASP A 248 -9.37 -0.13 25.38
N PRO A 249 -10.65 0.02 25.00
CA PRO A 249 -11.04 0.77 23.82
C PRO A 249 -11.01 2.27 24.08
N ILE A 250 -10.50 3.04 23.12
CA ILE A 250 -10.55 4.50 23.15
C ILE A 250 -11.82 4.92 22.39
N SER A 251 -12.80 5.46 23.11
CA SER A 251 -14.05 5.94 22.52
C SER A 251 -13.93 7.42 22.11
N ILE A 252 -14.46 7.76 20.94
CA ILE A 252 -14.66 9.14 20.45
C ILE A 252 -16.16 9.34 20.20
N PRO A 253 -16.96 9.63 21.22
CA PRO A 253 -18.42 9.62 21.15
C PRO A 253 -18.98 10.60 20.10
N ASN A 254 -18.38 11.80 19.99
CA ASN A 254 -18.80 12.83 19.04
C ASN A 254 -18.81 12.37 17.58
N HIS A 255 -18.05 11.33 17.25
CA HIS A 255 -17.93 10.80 15.90
C HIS A 255 -18.39 9.35 15.77
N ARG A 256 -18.97 8.77 16.84
CA ARG A 256 -19.41 7.37 16.92
C ARG A 256 -18.30 6.40 16.47
N VAL A 257 -17.09 6.62 16.96
CA VAL A 257 -15.88 5.85 16.59
C VAL A 257 -15.23 5.30 17.84
N ILE A 258 -14.82 4.04 17.76
CA ILE A 258 -14.04 3.33 18.77
C ILE A 258 -12.69 2.94 18.15
N ILE A 259 -11.62 3.13 18.91
CA ILE A 259 -10.26 2.74 18.50
C ILE A 259 -9.78 1.64 19.44
N TRP A 260 -9.47 0.48 18.90
CA TRP A 260 -8.75 -0.55 19.64
C TRP A 260 -7.25 -0.34 19.47
N PRO A 261 -6.49 -0.06 20.53
CA PRO A 261 -5.03 -0.05 20.48
C PRO A 261 -4.50 -1.47 20.27
N GLY A 262 -3.31 -1.58 19.69
CA GLY A 262 -2.73 -2.87 19.45
C GLY A 262 -1.37 -2.80 18.80
N PHE A 263 -0.86 -3.94 18.36
CA PHE A 263 0.50 -4.11 17.88
C PHE A 263 0.57 -4.90 16.58
N THR A 264 1.56 -4.55 15.79
CA THR A 264 2.03 -5.32 14.64
C THR A 264 3.39 -5.88 15.00
N THR A 265 3.58 -7.18 14.92
CA THR A 265 4.80 -7.85 15.36
C THR A 265 5.39 -8.74 14.27
N SER A 266 6.70 -8.86 14.24
CA SER A 266 7.44 -9.79 13.36
C SER A 266 8.79 -10.14 13.96
N ILE A 267 9.16 -11.40 13.94
CA ILE A 267 10.49 -11.89 14.34
C ILE A 267 11.22 -12.34 13.09
N LEU A 268 12.40 -11.76 12.87
CA LEU A 268 13.22 -11.98 11.69
C LEU A 268 14.69 -12.05 12.07
N GLN A 269 15.50 -12.67 11.20
CA GLN A 269 16.96 -12.56 11.25
C GLN A 269 17.36 -11.18 10.68
N TYR A 270 18.13 -10.44 11.47
CA TYR A 270 18.78 -9.20 11.07
C TYR A 270 20.31 -9.39 11.06
N GLU A 271 21.04 -8.35 10.71
CA GLU A 271 22.50 -8.42 10.51
C GLU A 271 23.21 -9.05 11.70
N THR A 272 22.89 -8.63 12.92
CA THR A 272 23.60 -9.04 14.14
C THR A 272 22.91 -10.13 14.94
N SER A 273 21.58 -10.21 14.88
CA SER A 273 20.80 -11.15 15.71
C SER A 273 19.37 -11.35 15.20
N ILE A 274 18.70 -12.33 15.79
CA ILE A 274 17.26 -12.50 15.63
C ILE A 274 16.57 -11.46 16.50
N MET A 275 15.64 -10.69 15.94
CA MET A 275 14.96 -9.64 16.69
C MET A 275 13.47 -9.66 16.47
N LEU A 276 12.74 -9.31 17.51
CA LEU A 276 11.32 -8.95 17.46
C LEU A 276 11.23 -7.47 17.07
N CYS A 277 10.62 -7.18 15.92
CA CYS A 277 10.16 -5.84 15.57
C CYS A 277 8.69 -5.70 15.98
N THR A 278 8.37 -4.73 16.82
CA THR A 278 7.00 -4.45 17.22
C THR A 278 6.65 -2.98 17.06
N ASP A 279 5.52 -2.68 16.40
CA ASP A 279 5.04 -1.31 16.21
C ASP A 279 3.58 -1.18 16.64
N VAL A 280 3.21 0.01 17.12
CA VAL A 280 1.86 0.32 17.55
C VAL A 280 0.93 0.39 16.34
N SER A 281 -0.20 -0.27 16.44
CA SER A 281 -1.27 -0.30 15.46
C SER A 281 -2.59 0.10 16.10
N HIS A 282 -3.53 0.62 15.31
CA HIS A 282 -4.86 1.02 15.78
C HIS A 282 -5.91 0.45 14.84
N LYS A 283 -6.92 -0.19 15.41
CA LYS A 283 -8.10 -0.62 14.67
C LYS A 283 -9.24 0.35 14.95
N VAL A 284 -9.70 1.00 13.90
CA VAL A 284 -10.84 1.92 13.97
C VAL A 284 -12.11 1.13 13.67
N LEU A 285 -13.07 1.20 14.57
CA LEU A 285 -14.39 0.61 14.47
C LEU A 285 -15.44 1.72 14.60
N ARG A 286 -16.62 1.53 14.01
CA ARG A 286 -17.78 2.37 14.31
C ARG A 286 -18.51 1.79 15.50
N SER A 287 -19.07 2.63 16.36
CA SER A 287 -19.86 2.17 17.52
C SER A 287 -21.23 1.62 17.11
N GLU A 288 -21.70 1.96 15.91
CA GLU A 288 -22.94 1.47 15.34
C GLU A 288 -22.78 0.09 14.70
N THR A 289 -23.79 -0.74 14.81
CA THR A 289 -23.88 -2.01 14.10
C THR A 289 -24.24 -1.77 12.62
N VAL A 290 -24.16 -2.83 11.82
CA VAL A 290 -24.66 -2.77 10.42
C VAL A 290 -26.14 -2.51 10.40
N LEU A 291 -26.91 -3.09 11.34
CA LEU A 291 -28.34 -2.88 11.46
C LEU A 291 -28.68 -1.43 11.81
N ASP A 292 -27.98 -0.83 12.79
CA ASP A 292 -28.16 0.60 13.12
C ASP A 292 -27.88 1.51 11.92
N PHE A 293 -26.86 1.16 11.14
CA PHE A 293 -26.54 1.89 9.90
C PHE A 293 -27.66 1.75 8.86
N MET A 294 -28.24 0.55 8.70
CA MET A 294 -29.36 0.33 7.79
C MET A 294 -30.59 1.12 8.23
N TYR A 295 -30.94 1.16 9.50
CA TYR A 295 -32.03 1.99 10.02
C TYR A 295 -31.79 3.48 9.82
N ASN A 296 -30.56 3.96 10.10
CA ASN A 296 -30.21 5.36 9.87
C ASN A 296 -30.31 5.73 8.38
N LEU A 297 -30.00 4.82 7.49
CA LEU A 297 -30.12 5.03 6.06
C LEU A 297 -31.58 5.03 5.61
N TYR A 298 -32.39 4.09 6.11
CA TYR A 298 -33.83 3.99 5.82
C TYR A 298 -34.56 5.28 6.19
N SER A 299 -34.23 5.89 7.33
CA SER A 299 -34.83 7.18 7.75
C SER A 299 -34.45 8.39 6.87
N GLN A 300 -33.44 8.28 6.02
CA GLN A 300 -32.92 9.39 5.20
C GLN A 300 -33.25 9.26 3.70
N VAL A 301 -33.73 8.10 3.26
CA VAL A 301 -33.90 7.75 1.86
C VAL A 301 -35.31 7.24 1.61
N GLU A 302 -35.85 7.52 0.43
CA GLU A 302 -37.14 6.96 -0.03
C GLU A 302 -37.05 5.41 -0.07
N GLU A 303 -38.10 4.75 0.38
CA GLU A 303 -38.18 3.30 0.50
C GLU A 303 -37.82 2.55 -0.79
N GLN A 304 -38.26 3.05 -1.93
CA GLN A 304 -37.98 2.46 -3.25
C GLN A 304 -36.49 2.42 -3.61
N ARG A 305 -35.70 3.33 -3.05
CA ARG A 305 -34.24 3.44 -3.30
C ARG A 305 -33.38 2.87 -2.19
N PHE A 306 -34.00 2.50 -1.08
CA PHE A 306 -33.27 2.05 0.12
C PHE A 306 -32.37 0.86 -0.17
N ARG A 307 -32.89 -0.20 -0.81
CA ARG A 307 -32.13 -1.43 -1.10
C ARG A 307 -30.91 -1.15 -1.96
N ASP A 308 -31.05 -0.37 -3.01
CA ASP A 308 -29.95 -0.03 -3.93
C ASP A 308 -28.85 0.81 -3.25
N ILE A 309 -29.24 1.79 -2.46
CA ILE A 309 -28.31 2.66 -1.75
C ILE A 309 -27.63 1.88 -0.63
N CYS A 310 -28.36 1.06 0.09
CA CYS A 310 -27.82 0.19 1.13
C CYS A 310 -26.79 -0.80 0.55
N ALA A 311 -27.12 -1.46 -0.55
CA ALA A 311 -26.19 -2.35 -1.25
C ALA A 311 -24.93 -1.59 -1.71
N LYS A 312 -25.08 -0.40 -2.28
CA LYS A 312 -23.96 0.44 -2.73
C LYS A 312 -23.03 0.86 -1.59
N GLU A 313 -23.57 1.14 -0.41
CA GLU A 313 -22.79 1.59 0.74
C GLU A 313 -22.15 0.44 1.53
N LEU A 314 -22.76 -0.76 1.58
CA LEU A 314 -22.32 -1.88 2.39
C LEU A 314 -21.50 -2.92 1.62
N ILE A 315 -21.83 -3.21 0.35
CA ILE A 315 -21.12 -4.22 -0.43
C ILE A 315 -19.66 -3.80 -0.62
N GLY A 316 -18.74 -4.73 -0.30
CA GLY A 316 -17.30 -4.50 -0.33
C GLY A 316 -16.72 -4.00 0.98
N LEU A 317 -17.53 -3.57 1.96
CA LEU A 317 -17.05 -3.20 3.29
C LEU A 317 -16.63 -4.45 4.08
N ILE A 318 -15.78 -4.19 5.07
CA ILE A 318 -15.36 -5.22 6.03
C ILE A 318 -16.08 -4.97 7.35
N VAL A 319 -16.80 -5.97 7.83
CA VAL A 319 -17.47 -5.97 9.13
C VAL A 319 -16.71 -6.83 10.14
N LEU A 320 -16.85 -6.53 11.42
CA LEU A 320 -16.31 -7.27 12.55
C LEU A 320 -17.47 -7.89 13.33
N THR A 321 -17.51 -9.20 13.45
CA THR A 321 -18.55 -9.89 14.23
C THR A 321 -18.30 -9.76 15.72
N LYS A 322 -19.36 -9.41 16.50
CA LYS A 322 -19.29 -9.20 17.97
C LYS A 322 -18.91 -10.47 18.74
N TYR A 323 -19.41 -11.61 18.28
CA TYR A 323 -19.35 -12.88 19.00
C TYR A 323 -18.02 -13.63 18.88
N ASN A 324 -17.22 -13.39 17.83
CA ASN A 324 -15.95 -14.09 17.64
C ASN A 324 -14.81 -13.20 17.16
N ASN A 325 -15.06 -11.89 17.06
CA ASN A 325 -14.10 -10.85 16.64
C ASN A 325 -13.41 -11.17 15.30
N LYS A 326 -14.10 -11.85 14.38
CA LYS A 326 -13.60 -12.11 13.02
C LYS A 326 -14.07 -11.03 12.05
N THR A 327 -13.27 -10.82 11.03
CA THR A 327 -13.60 -9.86 9.97
C THR A 327 -14.08 -10.59 8.73
N TYR A 328 -15.20 -10.13 8.19
CA TYR A 328 -15.79 -10.61 6.94
C TYR A 328 -15.97 -9.46 5.97
N ARG A 329 -15.86 -9.74 4.68
CA ARG A 329 -16.23 -8.79 3.65
C ARG A 329 -17.70 -9.02 3.31
N VAL A 330 -18.48 -7.99 3.24
CA VAL A 330 -19.85 -8.06 2.73
C VAL A 330 -19.76 -8.16 1.22
N ASP A 331 -20.16 -9.28 0.67
CA ASP A 331 -20.15 -9.52 -0.78
C ASP A 331 -21.54 -9.31 -1.38
N ASP A 332 -22.59 -9.54 -0.57
CA ASP A 332 -24.00 -9.32 -0.95
C ASP A 332 -24.90 -9.15 0.28
N ILE A 333 -26.14 -8.73 0.06
CA ILE A 333 -27.19 -8.62 1.07
C ILE A 333 -28.38 -9.45 0.57
N ASP A 334 -28.74 -10.47 1.32
CA ASP A 334 -29.94 -11.27 1.04
C ASP A 334 -31.13 -10.67 1.80
N TRP A 335 -32.02 -10.04 1.03
CA TRP A 335 -33.19 -9.33 1.55
C TRP A 335 -34.38 -10.25 1.82
N ASP A 336 -34.36 -11.48 1.30
CA ASP A 336 -35.45 -12.45 1.42
C ASP A 336 -35.19 -13.44 2.58
N ALA A 337 -33.94 -13.58 3.02
CA ALA A 337 -33.57 -14.33 4.19
C ALA A 337 -33.55 -13.47 5.46
N ASN A 338 -33.91 -14.07 6.59
CA ASN A 338 -33.93 -13.43 7.90
C ASN A 338 -33.38 -14.37 9.01
N PRO A 339 -33.21 -13.92 10.25
CA PRO A 339 -32.66 -14.75 11.34
C PRO A 339 -33.49 -15.99 11.70
N ARG A 340 -34.75 -16.09 11.31
CA ARG A 340 -35.60 -17.27 11.54
C ARG A 340 -35.33 -18.39 10.52
N CYS A 341 -34.70 -18.09 9.39
CA CYS A 341 -34.37 -19.09 8.38
C CYS A 341 -33.44 -20.15 8.96
N THR A 342 -33.63 -21.40 8.52
CA THR A 342 -32.80 -22.53 8.93
C THR A 342 -31.68 -22.84 7.97
N PHE A 343 -30.64 -23.46 8.47
CA PHE A 343 -29.54 -24.00 7.66
C PHE A 343 -29.09 -25.38 8.17
N LYS A 344 -28.49 -26.17 7.29
CA LYS A 344 -27.97 -27.50 7.63
C LYS A 344 -26.60 -27.40 8.27
N LYS A 345 -26.43 -27.98 9.46
CA LYS A 345 -25.11 -28.16 10.08
C LYS A 345 -24.32 -29.28 9.37
N ALA A 346 -23.03 -29.38 9.75
CA ALA A 346 -22.15 -30.43 9.24
C ALA A 346 -22.59 -31.87 9.62
N ASP A 347 -23.40 -32.02 10.66
CA ASP A 347 -24.00 -33.28 11.11
C ASP A 347 -25.32 -33.61 10.41
N GLY A 348 -25.78 -32.78 9.47
CA GLY A 348 -27.02 -32.91 8.72
C GLY A 348 -28.25 -32.37 9.43
N SER A 349 -28.18 -31.98 10.71
CA SER A 349 -29.29 -31.39 11.46
C SER A 349 -29.58 -29.96 10.98
N GLU A 350 -30.85 -29.56 10.96
CA GLU A 350 -31.28 -28.19 10.64
C GLU A 350 -31.43 -27.36 11.92
N ILE A 351 -30.99 -26.12 11.87
CA ILE A 351 -31.11 -25.17 12.97
C ILE A 351 -31.37 -23.77 12.43
N SER A 352 -32.17 -22.95 13.16
CA SER A 352 -32.35 -21.54 12.82
C SER A 352 -31.08 -20.72 13.17
N TYR A 353 -30.90 -19.57 12.49
CA TYR A 353 -29.80 -18.66 12.87
C TYR A 353 -29.96 -18.18 14.32
N VAL A 354 -31.19 -17.90 14.78
CA VAL A 354 -31.50 -17.50 16.17
C VAL A 354 -30.97 -18.53 17.17
N ASP A 355 -31.36 -19.78 17.01
CA ASP A 355 -30.96 -20.86 17.92
C ASP A 355 -29.45 -21.12 17.83
N TYR A 356 -28.91 -21.09 16.62
CA TYR A 356 -27.46 -21.27 16.41
C TYR A 356 -26.65 -20.22 17.18
N TYR A 357 -27.00 -18.92 17.07
CA TYR A 357 -26.26 -17.87 17.75
C TYR A 357 -26.47 -17.90 19.27
N ARG A 358 -27.66 -18.27 19.73
CA ARG A 358 -27.95 -18.49 21.16
C ARG A 358 -27.13 -19.65 21.72
N MET A 359 -27.16 -20.82 21.10
CA MET A 359 -26.48 -22.01 21.58
C MET A 359 -24.95 -21.93 21.47
N GLN A 360 -24.43 -21.42 20.35
CA GLN A 360 -23.01 -21.47 20.05
C GLN A 360 -22.22 -20.29 20.63
N TYR A 361 -22.87 -19.14 20.78
CA TYR A 361 -22.19 -17.89 21.13
C TYR A 361 -22.86 -17.16 22.29
N ASN A 362 -23.96 -17.67 22.85
CA ASN A 362 -24.76 -17.01 23.88
C ASN A 362 -25.11 -15.56 23.46
N GLN A 363 -25.54 -15.39 22.21
CA GLN A 363 -25.97 -14.11 21.66
C GLN A 363 -27.45 -14.16 21.33
N GLU A 364 -28.19 -13.15 21.79
CA GLU A 364 -29.58 -12.95 21.42
C GLU A 364 -29.68 -12.01 20.23
N ILE A 365 -30.63 -12.30 19.34
CA ILE A 365 -30.96 -11.48 18.17
C ILE A 365 -32.29 -10.83 18.48
N THR A 366 -32.35 -9.50 18.47
CA THR A 366 -33.56 -8.75 18.86
C THR A 366 -34.46 -8.49 17.66
N ASP A 367 -33.89 -8.12 16.50
CA ASP A 367 -34.67 -7.94 15.27
C ASP A 367 -34.68 -9.23 14.43
N LEU A 368 -35.83 -9.91 14.42
CA LEU A 368 -36.00 -11.16 13.68
C LEU A 368 -36.36 -10.96 12.19
N ASN A 369 -36.58 -9.73 11.74
CA ASN A 369 -36.97 -9.40 10.38
C ASN A 369 -35.86 -8.74 9.58
N GLN A 370 -34.70 -8.55 10.19
CA GLN A 370 -33.55 -7.98 9.50
C GLN A 370 -33.06 -8.88 8.35
N PRO A 371 -32.56 -8.33 7.22
CA PRO A 371 -31.94 -9.10 6.15
C PRO A 371 -30.63 -9.74 6.63
N VAL A 372 -30.04 -10.61 5.86
CA VAL A 372 -28.74 -11.22 6.21
C VAL A 372 -27.63 -10.77 5.25
N LEU A 373 -26.41 -10.66 5.78
CA LEU A 373 -25.24 -10.33 4.96
C LEU A 373 -24.57 -11.61 4.48
N VAL A 374 -24.19 -11.63 3.23
CA VAL A 374 -23.51 -12.76 2.59
C VAL A 374 -22.03 -12.44 2.39
N SER A 375 -21.18 -13.34 2.89
CA SER A 375 -19.72 -13.25 2.68
C SER A 375 -19.22 -14.50 1.99
N GLN A 376 -18.67 -14.35 0.79
CA GLN A 376 -18.05 -15.46 0.06
C GLN A 376 -16.74 -15.84 0.74
N THR A 377 -16.70 -17.00 1.35
CA THR A 377 -15.48 -17.50 1.97
C THR A 377 -14.52 -18.00 0.88
N LYS A 378 -13.33 -17.40 0.80
CA LYS A 378 -12.21 -17.91 -0.01
C LYS A 378 -11.63 -19.21 0.60
N ARG A 379 -12.47 -20.16 0.99
CA ARG A 379 -11.98 -21.42 1.51
C ARG A 379 -11.67 -22.38 0.35
N LYS A 380 -10.61 -23.15 0.53
CA LYS A 380 -10.23 -24.24 -0.37
C LYS A 380 -11.36 -25.27 -0.43
N ARG A 381 -11.52 -25.94 -1.59
CA ARG A 381 -12.37 -27.13 -1.70
C ARG A 381 -12.04 -28.08 -0.57
N GLY A 382 -13.07 -28.50 0.17
CA GLY A 382 -12.95 -29.53 1.18
C GLY A 382 -12.63 -30.89 0.56
N PRO A 383 -12.35 -31.90 1.39
CA PRO A 383 -12.30 -33.32 0.92
C PRO A 383 -13.60 -33.63 0.19
N GLY A 384 -13.52 -34.20 -1.00
CA GLY A 384 -14.69 -34.49 -1.83
C GLY A 384 -15.09 -33.39 -2.83
N GLY A 385 -14.34 -32.27 -2.94
CA GLY A 385 -14.57 -31.27 -3.99
C GLY A 385 -15.73 -30.30 -3.73
N VAL A 386 -16.43 -30.42 -2.59
CA VAL A 386 -17.57 -29.56 -2.23
C VAL A 386 -17.07 -28.18 -1.79
N MET A 387 -17.55 -27.15 -2.46
CA MET A 387 -17.27 -25.75 -2.05
C MET A 387 -18.04 -25.45 -0.76
N PRO A 388 -17.39 -24.96 0.31
CA PRO A 388 -18.13 -24.51 1.47
C PRO A 388 -19.03 -23.33 1.06
N GLY A 389 -20.28 -23.38 1.46
CA GLY A 389 -21.26 -22.31 1.21
C GLY A 389 -20.79 -20.94 1.72
N PRO A 390 -21.41 -19.86 1.28
CA PRO A 390 -21.10 -18.52 1.78
C PRO A 390 -21.35 -18.45 3.30
N ALA A 391 -20.59 -17.61 3.98
CA ALA A 391 -20.87 -17.31 5.39
C ALA A 391 -22.00 -16.29 5.45
N VAL A 392 -23.06 -16.64 6.18
CA VAL A 392 -24.19 -15.75 6.45
C VAL A 392 -23.96 -15.06 7.79
N LEU A 393 -24.16 -13.75 7.84
CA LEU A 393 -23.92 -12.90 9.01
C LEU A 393 -25.17 -12.07 9.33
N ILE A 394 -25.44 -11.89 10.60
CA ILE A 394 -26.56 -11.11 11.08
C ILE A 394 -26.09 -9.64 11.28
N PRO A 395 -26.73 -8.65 10.64
CA PRO A 395 -26.34 -7.22 10.72
C PRO A 395 -26.22 -6.68 12.13
N GLU A 396 -27.13 -7.03 13.02
CA GLU A 396 -27.14 -6.63 14.44
C GLU A 396 -25.91 -7.11 15.20
N LEU A 397 -25.33 -8.24 14.80
CA LEU A 397 -24.16 -8.83 15.43
C LEU A 397 -22.83 -8.40 14.76
N CYS A 398 -22.86 -7.42 13.85
CA CYS A 398 -21.70 -6.97 13.08
C CYS A 398 -21.43 -5.48 13.28
N TYR A 399 -20.19 -5.15 13.64
CA TYR A 399 -19.72 -3.76 13.64
C TYR A 399 -19.13 -3.37 12.29
N LEU A 400 -19.41 -2.17 11.86
CA LEU A 400 -18.75 -1.59 10.70
C LEU A 400 -17.30 -1.22 11.03
N THR A 401 -16.34 -1.59 10.15
CA THR A 401 -14.93 -1.28 10.37
C THR A 401 -14.44 -0.15 9.48
N GLY A 402 -13.53 0.66 10.02
CA GLY A 402 -12.89 1.76 9.30
C GLY A 402 -13.76 3.02 9.25
N LEU A 403 -13.40 3.93 8.36
CA LEU A 403 -14.06 5.21 8.19
C LEU A 403 -14.72 5.27 6.82
N THR A 404 -15.90 5.88 6.72
CA THR A 404 -16.51 6.24 5.44
C THR A 404 -15.72 7.35 4.74
N ASP A 405 -15.92 7.54 3.45
CA ASP A 405 -15.27 8.63 2.72
C ASP A 405 -15.75 10.02 3.22
N LYS A 406 -17.00 10.12 3.64
CA LYS A 406 -17.55 11.31 4.31
C LYS A 406 -16.78 11.63 5.61
N MET A 407 -16.59 10.65 6.50
CA MET A 407 -15.80 10.80 7.72
C MET A 407 -14.33 11.12 7.44
N ARG A 408 -13.74 10.56 6.40
CA ARG A 408 -12.35 10.85 6.00
C ARG A 408 -12.19 12.25 5.45
N SER A 409 -13.23 12.80 4.85
CA SER A 409 -13.24 14.18 4.33
C SER A 409 -13.50 15.20 5.43
N ASP A 410 -14.09 14.79 6.55
CA ASP A 410 -14.34 15.66 7.70
C ASP A 410 -13.06 15.97 8.48
N PHE A 411 -12.73 17.27 8.55
CA PHE A 411 -11.55 17.74 9.25
C PHE A 411 -11.57 17.44 10.75
N ASN A 412 -12.74 17.58 11.40
CA ASN A 412 -12.87 17.40 12.85
C ASN A 412 -12.70 15.93 13.22
N VAL A 413 -13.39 15.02 12.50
CA VAL A 413 -13.21 13.57 12.67
C VAL A 413 -11.74 13.19 12.53
N MET A 414 -11.08 13.67 11.49
CA MET A 414 -9.67 13.34 11.23
C MET A 414 -8.71 14.00 12.21
N LYS A 415 -9.04 15.16 12.75
CA LYS A 415 -8.28 15.85 13.79
C LYS A 415 -8.31 15.04 15.08
N ASP A 416 -9.51 14.68 15.54
CA ASP A 416 -9.70 13.97 16.82
C ASP A 416 -9.10 12.55 16.75
N LEU A 417 -9.31 11.82 15.66
CA LEU A 417 -8.62 10.55 15.43
C LEU A 417 -7.09 10.68 15.46
N SER A 418 -6.56 11.79 14.95
CA SER A 418 -5.11 12.00 14.90
C SER A 418 -4.48 12.20 16.28
N LEU A 419 -5.22 12.64 17.27
CA LEU A 419 -4.73 12.76 18.67
C LEU A 419 -4.36 11.39 19.25
N HIS A 420 -5.12 10.37 18.90
CA HIS A 420 -4.92 9.00 19.41
C HIS A 420 -4.03 8.14 18.51
N THR A 421 -4.04 8.38 17.18
CA THR A 421 -3.34 7.52 16.21
C THR A 421 -1.98 8.03 15.75
N ARG A 422 -1.64 9.31 16.00
CA ARG A 422 -0.34 9.91 15.67
C ARG A 422 0.52 10.06 16.90
N LEU A 423 1.13 8.95 17.31
CA LEU A 423 1.98 8.92 18.50
C LEU A 423 3.30 9.65 18.23
N THR A 424 3.72 10.49 19.17
CA THR A 424 5.09 11.03 19.22
C THR A 424 6.11 9.93 19.49
N PRO A 425 7.41 10.13 19.22
CA PRO A 425 8.44 9.16 19.55
C PRO A 425 8.35 8.62 20.97
N GLU A 426 8.25 9.50 21.96
CA GLU A 426 8.15 9.14 23.39
C GLU A 426 6.88 8.31 23.72
N ARG A 427 5.72 8.71 23.17
CA ARG A 427 4.48 7.94 23.36
C ARG A 427 4.57 6.56 22.70
N ARG A 428 5.18 6.49 21.52
CA ARG A 428 5.35 5.22 20.80
C ARG A 428 6.26 4.28 21.55
N GLU A 429 7.39 4.78 22.06
CA GLU A 429 8.28 4.02 22.94
C GLU A 429 7.54 3.48 24.17
N ARG A 430 6.78 4.34 24.84
CA ARG A 430 6.01 3.96 26.03
C ARG A 430 5.03 2.83 25.73
N GLU A 431 4.28 2.92 24.63
CA GLU A 431 3.31 1.88 24.27
C GLU A 431 3.97 0.56 23.90
N VAL A 432 5.10 0.61 23.16
CA VAL A 432 5.89 -0.57 22.85
C VAL A 432 6.52 -1.15 24.11
N GLY A 433 7.07 -0.30 24.99
CA GLY A 433 7.61 -0.69 26.29
C GLY A 433 6.57 -1.34 27.20
N ARG A 434 5.31 -0.88 27.19
CA ARG A 434 4.21 -1.53 27.93
C ARG A 434 4.00 -2.98 27.50
N LEU A 435 4.04 -3.26 26.21
CA LEU A 435 3.94 -4.63 25.70
C LEU A 435 5.09 -5.51 26.21
N ILE A 436 6.32 -5.02 26.14
CA ILE A 436 7.50 -5.78 26.58
C ILE A 436 7.49 -5.98 28.08
N ASN A 437 7.16 -4.95 28.85
CA ASN A 437 7.03 -5.06 30.30
C ASN A 437 5.94 -6.07 30.71
N TYR A 438 4.81 -6.08 30.02
CA TYR A 438 3.77 -7.07 30.26
C TYR A 438 4.27 -8.50 29.97
N ILE A 439 4.96 -8.71 28.85
CA ILE A 439 5.60 -10.01 28.53
C ILE A 439 6.55 -10.45 29.63
N GLN A 440 7.27 -9.51 30.25
CA GLN A 440 8.24 -9.81 31.31
C GLN A 440 7.63 -10.06 32.69
N GLN A 441 6.45 -9.46 32.97
CA GLN A 441 5.80 -9.53 34.27
C GLN A 441 4.76 -10.64 34.38
N ASP A 442 4.24 -11.14 33.26
CA ASP A 442 3.24 -12.22 33.25
C ASP A 442 3.92 -13.59 33.42
N ASP A 443 3.68 -14.23 34.56
CA ASP A 443 4.31 -15.51 34.91
C ASP A 443 3.97 -16.63 33.91
N SER A 444 2.78 -16.62 33.34
CA SER A 444 2.35 -17.63 32.36
C SER A 444 3.10 -17.46 31.04
N VAL A 445 3.28 -16.23 30.60
CA VAL A 445 4.06 -15.88 29.42
C VAL A 445 5.54 -16.18 29.62
N GLN A 446 6.09 -15.83 30.78
CA GLN A 446 7.48 -16.14 31.12
C GLN A 446 7.74 -17.65 31.27
N LYS A 447 6.79 -18.40 31.80
CA LYS A 447 6.88 -19.86 31.84
C LYS A 447 6.96 -20.45 30.44
N GLU A 448 6.07 -20.04 29.53
CA GLU A 448 6.07 -20.50 28.13
C GLU A 448 7.44 -20.17 27.46
N LEU A 449 7.95 -18.96 27.64
CA LEU A 449 9.27 -18.58 27.12
C LEU A 449 10.41 -19.44 27.70
N ARG A 450 10.44 -19.63 29.03
CA ARG A 450 11.45 -20.50 29.66
C ARG A 450 11.37 -21.95 29.21
N ASP A 451 10.16 -22.47 29.06
CA ASP A 451 9.94 -23.83 28.59
C ASP A 451 10.50 -24.02 27.17
N TRP A 452 10.39 -23.00 26.32
CA TRP A 452 11.02 -22.95 25.00
C TRP A 452 12.50 -22.56 25.02
N GLY A 453 13.05 -22.12 26.16
CA GLY A 453 14.44 -21.66 26.30
C GLY A 453 14.72 -20.34 25.58
N LEU A 454 13.75 -19.47 25.52
CA LEU A 454 13.80 -18.18 24.82
C LEU A 454 13.65 -17.02 25.82
N SER A 455 14.23 -15.87 25.49
CA SER A 455 14.01 -14.61 26.20
C SER A 455 14.12 -13.42 25.26
N PHE A 456 13.56 -12.28 25.66
CA PHE A 456 13.64 -11.01 24.92
C PHE A 456 14.32 -9.94 25.76
N ASP A 457 15.07 -9.06 25.11
CA ASP A 457 15.60 -7.86 25.76
C ASP A 457 14.46 -6.97 26.25
N SER A 458 14.67 -6.29 27.38
CA SER A 458 13.69 -5.37 27.98
C SER A 458 13.72 -3.97 27.39
N ARG A 459 14.82 -3.60 26.74
CA ARG A 459 15.05 -2.25 26.22
C ARG A 459 15.07 -2.22 24.72
N LEU A 460 14.69 -1.06 24.17
CA LEU A 460 14.85 -0.77 22.75
C LEU A 460 16.31 -0.96 22.32
N LEU A 461 16.51 -1.58 21.17
CA LEU A 461 17.83 -1.71 20.57
C LEU A 461 18.42 -0.32 20.31
N SER A 462 19.62 -0.07 20.83
CA SER A 462 20.38 1.17 20.59
C SER A 462 21.58 0.87 19.70
N PHE A 463 21.83 1.73 18.73
CA PHE A 463 22.91 1.60 17.77
C PHE A 463 23.30 2.96 17.18
N THR A 464 24.25 2.99 16.28
CA THR A 464 24.69 4.22 15.58
C THR A 464 24.21 4.20 14.13
N GLY A 465 23.65 5.33 13.68
CA GLY A 465 23.37 5.63 12.29
C GLY A 465 24.19 6.81 11.80
N ARG A 466 23.92 7.30 10.60
CA ARG A 466 24.63 8.42 9.98
C ARG A 466 23.62 9.43 9.44
N VAL A 467 23.96 10.72 9.47
CA VAL A 467 23.18 11.79 8.89
C VAL A 467 23.92 12.36 7.70
N ILE A 468 23.37 12.18 6.51
CA ILE A 468 23.91 12.79 5.28
C ILE A 468 23.70 14.31 5.38
N GLN A 469 24.69 15.06 4.96
CA GLN A 469 24.63 16.52 4.89
C GLN A 469 23.48 17.00 4.00
N ALA A 470 22.81 18.06 4.41
CA ALA A 470 21.75 18.70 3.63
C ALA A 470 22.28 19.20 2.28
N GLU A 471 21.44 19.12 1.26
CA GLU A 471 21.81 19.51 -0.09
C GLU A 471 21.52 21.01 -0.33
N LYS A 472 22.34 21.64 -1.19
CA LYS A 472 22.06 22.99 -1.69
C LYS A 472 21.02 22.92 -2.79
N ILE A 473 20.05 23.84 -2.73
CA ILE A 473 19.02 23.99 -3.77
C ILE A 473 19.47 25.05 -4.77
N HIS A 474 19.52 24.64 -6.03
CA HIS A 474 19.85 25.53 -7.14
C HIS A 474 18.56 26.03 -7.80
N GLN A 475 18.47 27.34 -7.97
CA GLN A 475 17.38 28.03 -8.63
C GLN A 475 17.96 29.19 -9.43
N SER A 476 17.49 29.43 -10.62
CA SER A 476 18.03 30.39 -11.59
C SER A 476 19.09 31.37 -11.05
N GLY A 477 20.36 31.10 -11.36
CA GLY A 477 21.50 31.95 -11.01
C GLY A 477 21.91 31.97 -9.53
N ARG A 478 21.25 31.25 -8.65
CA ARG A 478 21.59 31.19 -7.22
C ARG A 478 21.51 29.78 -6.64
N ALA A 479 22.33 29.53 -5.62
CA ALA A 479 22.22 28.36 -4.76
C ALA A 479 21.94 28.84 -3.33
N PHE A 480 21.10 28.13 -2.60
CA PHE A 480 20.78 28.44 -1.22
C PHE A 480 20.66 27.15 -0.37
N GLU A 481 20.82 27.34 0.93
CA GLU A 481 20.65 26.30 1.92
C GLU A 481 19.27 26.45 2.61
N TYR A 482 18.68 25.34 3.00
CA TYR A 482 17.44 25.32 3.77
C TYR A 482 17.71 24.82 5.20
N ASN A 483 16.78 25.04 6.11
CA ASN A 483 16.91 24.49 7.47
C ASN A 483 16.83 22.94 7.46
N PRO A 484 17.91 22.23 7.81
CA PRO A 484 17.97 20.76 7.75
C PRO A 484 16.93 20.06 8.63
N GLN A 485 16.54 20.67 9.77
CA GLN A 485 15.59 20.08 10.70
C GLN A 485 14.17 20.04 10.13
N PHE A 486 13.80 21.02 9.31
CA PHE A 486 12.46 21.09 8.70
C PHE A 486 12.42 20.53 7.28
N ALA A 487 13.56 20.55 6.59
CA ALA A 487 13.72 20.10 5.21
C ALA A 487 12.64 20.69 4.27
N ASP A 488 12.41 21.99 4.39
CA ASP A 488 11.37 22.78 3.70
C ASP A 488 11.96 24.13 3.30
N TRP A 489 11.92 24.47 2.02
CA TRP A 489 12.40 25.72 1.43
C TRP A 489 11.29 26.56 0.82
N SER A 490 10.07 26.40 1.34
CA SER A 490 8.91 27.18 0.88
C SER A 490 9.05 28.70 1.05
N LYS A 491 9.90 29.15 1.98
CA LYS A 491 10.19 30.57 2.20
C LYS A 491 11.20 31.10 1.18
N GLU A 492 12.24 30.32 0.95
CA GLU A 492 13.38 30.63 0.12
C GLU A 492 13.02 30.70 -1.37
N THR A 493 12.02 29.92 -1.80
CA THR A 493 11.53 29.93 -3.18
C THR A 493 10.51 31.04 -3.49
N ARG A 494 10.04 31.77 -2.48
CA ARG A 494 9.10 32.89 -2.72
C ARG A 494 9.78 34.04 -3.39
N GLY A 495 9.18 34.50 -4.50
CA GLY A 495 9.69 35.71 -5.21
C GLY A 495 11.06 35.49 -5.85
N ALA A 496 11.45 34.27 -6.15
CA ALA A 496 12.71 33.96 -6.80
C ALA A 496 12.48 33.41 -8.22
N PRO A 497 13.32 33.82 -9.20
CA PRO A 497 13.26 33.32 -10.56
C PRO A 497 13.43 31.80 -10.60
N LEU A 498 12.67 31.14 -11.45
CA LEU A 498 12.73 29.70 -11.66
C LEU A 498 13.86 29.33 -12.65
N ILE A 499 14.27 28.03 -12.66
CA ILE A 499 15.31 27.58 -13.63
C ILE A 499 14.83 27.74 -15.06
N SER A 500 13.62 27.31 -15.37
CA SER A 500 13.02 27.44 -16.68
C SER A 500 11.53 27.79 -16.55
N VAL A 501 11.13 28.79 -17.26
CA VAL A 501 9.76 29.30 -17.25
C VAL A 501 9.10 29.12 -18.61
N LYS A 502 7.80 28.88 -18.59
CA LYS A 502 6.94 28.88 -19.76
C LYS A 502 6.02 30.10 -19.68
N PRO A 503 6.00 30.96 -20.71
CA PRO A 503 5.09 32.09 -20.72
C PRO A 503 3.64 31.66 -20.74
N LEU A 504 2.75 32.40 -20.09
CA LEU A 504 1.31 32.24 -20.10
C LEU A 504 0.69 33.25 -21.08
N ASP A 505 0.92 33.04 -22.37
CA ASP A 505 0.47 33.96 -23.41
C ASP A 505 -0.97 33.72 -23.81
N ASN A 506 -1.34 32.42 -23.96
CA ASN A 506 -2.67 32.02 -24.36
C ASN A 506 -3.16 30.88 -23.45
N TRP A 507 -4.03 31.23 -22.50
CA TRP A 507 -4.56 30.29 -21.53
C TRP A 507 -6.00 30.57 -21.18
N LEU A 508 -6.75 29.51 -20.87
CA LEU A 508 -8.19 29.51 -20.64
C LEU A 508 -8.50 29.37 -19.15
N LEU A 509 -9.39 30.24 -18.62
CA LEU A 509 -9.97 30.11 -17.28
C LEU A 509 -11.47 29.88 -17.38
N VAL A 510 -11.92 28.68 -17.04
CA VAL A 510 -13.33 28.29 -17.01
C VAL A 510 -13.87 28.38 -15.60
N TYR A 511 -14.96 29.11 -15.40
CA TYR A 511 -15.54 29.36 -14.08
C TYR A 511 -17.05 29.42 -14.14
N THR A 512 -17.73 29.28 -12.99
CA THR A 512 -19.19 29.45 -12.89
C THR A 512 -19.53 30.85 -12.40
N ARG A 513 -20.68 31.41 -12.80
CA ARG A 513 -21.14 32.78 -12.45
C ARG A 513 -20.96 33.10 -10.96
N ARG A 514 -21.36 32.19 -10.08
CA ARG A 514 -21.20 32.37 -8.61
C ARG A 514 -19.76 32.45 -8.11
N ASN A 515 -18.78 32.03 -8.91
CA ASN A 515 -17.37 32.02 -8.58
C ASN A 515 -16.57 33.09 -9.34
N TYR A 516 -17.25 34.08 -9.93
CA TYR A 516 -16.59 35.14 -10.70
C TYR A 516 -15.56 35.88 -9.87
N ASP A 517 -15.93 36.31 -8.65
CA ASP A 517 -15.00 37.04 -7.76
C ASP A 517 -13.76 36.19 -7.40
N ALA A 518 -13.94 34.90 -7.16
CA ALA A 518 -12.84 33.99 -6.91
C ALA A 518 -11.94 33.79 -8.13
N ALA A 519 -12.51 33.78 -9.35
CA ALA A 519 -11.77 33.74 -10.60
C ALA A 519 -10.95 35.01 -10.81
N ASN A 520 -11.55 36.19 -10.64
CA ASN A 520 -10.85 37.46 -10.73
C ASN A 520 -9.74 37.61 -9.68
N ALA A 521 -10.04 37.23 -8.43
CA ALA A 521 -9.07 37.23 -7.37
C ALA A 521 -7.87 36.30 -7.68
N LEU A 522 -8.11 35.13 -8.26
CA LEU A 522 -7.05 34.21 -8.70
C LEU A 522 -6.17 34.89 -9.77
N VAL A 523 -6.77 35.45 -10.82
CA VAL A 523 -6.03 36.07 -11.93
C VAL A 523 -5.20 37.27 -11.41
N GLN A 524 -5.79 38.16 -10.59
CA GLN A 524 -5.10 39.27 -10.00
C GLN A 524 -3.88 38.85 -9.14
N ASN A 525 -4.06 37.81 -8.34
CA ASN A 525 -2.96 37.33 -7.51
C ASN A 525 -1.90 36.57 -8.34
N LEU A 526 -2.28 35.89 -9.42
CA LEU A 526 -1.31 35.34 -10.36
C LEU A 526 -0.48 36.44 -11.01
N PHE A 527 -1.09 37.55 -11.47
CA PHE A 527 -0.37 38.73 -12.00
C PHE A 527 0.63 39.35 -10.99
N LYS A 528 0.34 39.25 -9.68
CA LYS A 528 1.24 39.73 -8.64
C LYS A 528 2.42 38.79 -8.38
N VAL A 529 2.26 37.49 -8.51
CA VAL A 529 3.31 36.51 -8.14
C VAL A 529 4.17 36.06 -9.32
N THR A 530 3.64 36.04 -10.54
CA THR A 530 4.34 35.51 -11.72
C THR A 530 5.57 36.34 -12.13
N PRO A 531 5.61 37.68 -12.05
CA PRO A 531 6.80 38.44 -12.45
C PRO A 531 8.04 38.11 -11.62
N SER A 532 7.87 37.93 -10.31
CA SER A 532 8.98 37.55 -9.43
C SER A 532 9.56 36.16 -9.70
N MET A 533 8.79 35.30 -10.32
CA MET A 533 9.22 33.95 -10.78
C MET A 533 9.85 33.98 -12.18
N GLY A 534 9.80 35.13 -12.87
CA GLY A 534 10.22 35.29 -14.26
C GLY A 534 9.18 34.84 -15.29
N ILE A 535 7.95 34.57 -14.88
CA ILE A 535 6.86 34.10 -15.76
C ILE A 535 6.13 35.31 -16.37
N ARG A 536 6.23 35.48 -17.69
CA ARG A 536 5.41 36.43 -18.44
C ARG A 536 3.98 35.88 -18.52
N MET A 537 3.00 36.72 -18.24
CA MET A 537 1.60 36.33 -18.19
C MET A 537 0.70 37.36 -18.86
N ASN A 538 -0.07 36.92 -19.87
CA ASN A 538 -1.12 37.71 -20.50
C ASN A 538 -2.49 37.50 -19.80
N LYS A 539 -3.49 38.29 -20.16
CA LYS A 539 -4.85 38.12 -19.64
C LYS A 539 -5.41 36.74 -20.01
N ALA A 540 -6.07 36.09 -19.04
CA ALA A 540 -6.78 34.85 -19.31
C ALA A 540 -7.95 35.05 -20.27
N ILE A 541 -8.21 34.07 -21.11
CA ILE A 541 -9.50 33.96 -21.79
C ILE A 541 -10.49 33.42 -20.74
N MET A 542 -11.32 34.32 -20.20
CA MET A 542 -12.27 33.98 -19.14
C MET A 542 -13.60 33.54 -19.73
N VAL A 543 -14.03 32.32 -19.40
CA VAL A 543 -15.26 31.75 -19.93
C VAL A 543 -16.17 31.28 -18.80
N GLU A 544 -17.39 31.88 -18.75
CA GLU A 544 -18.42 31.51 -17.80
C GLU A 544 -19.17 30.26 -18.29
N VAL A 545 -19.42 29.30 -17.33
CA VAL A 545 -20.18 28.09 -17.62
C VAL A 545 -21.19 27.77 -16.51
N GLU A 546 -22.20 27.00 -16.84
CA GLU A 546 -23.09 26.43 -15.84
C GLU A 546 -22.36 25.37 -14.99
N ASP A 547 -22.80 25.23 -13.74
CA ASP A 547 -22.20 24.28 -12.79
C ASP A 547 -22.58 22.80 -13.05
N ARG A 548 -22.57 22.38 -14.32
CA ARG A 548 -22.84 21.02 -14.79
C ARG A 548 -21.63 20.45 -15.53
N THR A 549 -21.43 19.15 -15.41
CA THR A 549 -20.29 18.46 -16.05
C THR A 549 -20.32 18.61 -17.56
N GLU A 550 -21.50 18.49 -18.16
CA GLU A 550 -21.71 18.58 -19.60
C GLU A 550 -21.41 19.98 -20.13
N ALA A 551 -21.75 21.03 -19.35
CA ALA A 551 -21.46 22.43 -19.71
C ALA A 551 -19.95 22.67 -19.77
N TYR A 552 -19.20 22.20 -18.76
CA TYR A 552 -17.73 22.25 -18.80
C TYR A 552 -17.16 21.54 -20.02
N LEU A 553 -17.60 20.32 -20.31
CA LEU A 553 -17.09 19.54 -21.45
C LEU A 553 -17.45 20.21 -22.79
N ARG A 554 -18.67 20.75 -22.94
CA ARG A 554 -19.08 21.48 -24.14
C ARG A 554 -18.18 22.70 -24.36
N THR A 555 -17.97 23.48 -23.34
CA THR A 555 -17.09 24.66 -23.41
C THR A 555 -15.66 24.29 -23.73
N LEU A 556 -15.13 23.25 -23.13
CA LEU A 556 -13.76 22.77 -23.42
C LEU A 556 -13.66 22.33 -24.89
N LYS A 557 -14.64 21.61 -25.42
CA LYS A 557 -14.68 21.19 -26.83
C LYS A 557 -14.72 22.35 -27.80
N GLN A 558 -15.37 23.44 -27.42
CA GLN A 558 -15.53 24.63 -28.28
C GLN A 558 -14.34 25.61 -28.21
N LYS A 559 -13.71 25.73 -27.02
CA LYS A 559 -12.73 26.80 -26.73
C LYS A 559 -11.30 26.32 -26.65
N VAL A 560 -11.04 25.02 -26.48
CA VAL A 560 -9.66 24.50 -26.41
C VAL A 560 -9.19 24.21 -27.84
N THR A 561 -8.29 25.05 -28.32
CA THR A 561 -7.59 24.92 -29.60
C THR A 561 -6.14 24.48 -29.35
N SER A 562 -5.41 24.17 -30.40
CA SER A 562 -3.98 23.82 -30.35
C SER A 562 -3.09 24.90 -29.72
N ASP A 563 -3.55 26.15 -29.74
CA ASP A 563 -2.80 27.33 -29.26
C ASP A 563 -2.96 27.53 -27.75
N ILE A 564 -3.94 26.88 -27.12
CA ILE A 564 -4.13 26.99 -25.66
C ILE A 564 -3.04 26.22 -24.93
N GLN A 565 -2.22 26.93 -24.20
CA GLN A 565 -1.09 26.37 -23.46
C GLN A 565 -1.52 25.59 -22.22
N ILE A 566 -2.53 26.09 -21.50
CA ILE A 566 -3.07 25.46 -20.30
C ILE A 566 -4.52 25.88 -20.04
N VAL A 567 -5.31 24.96 -19.52
CA VAL A 567 -6.70 25.20 -19.10
C VAL A 567 -6.78 25.22 -17.57
N VAL A 568 -7.29 26.29 -17.00
CA VAL A 568 -7.61 26.39 -15.58
C VAL A 568 -9.10 26.26 -15.37
N CYS A 569 -9.55 25.26 -14.60
CA CYS A 569 -10.97 25.05 -14.27
C CYS A 569 -11.21 25.40 -12.80
N LEU A 570 -12.02 26.42 -12.54
CA LEU A 570 -12.44 26.78 -11.20
C LEU A 570 -13.73 26.05 -10.85
N LEU A 571 -13.63 25.05 -9.96
CA LEU A 571 -14.73 24.19 -9.58
C LEU A 571 -15.42 24.69 -8.31
N SER A 572 -16.73 24.69 -8.28
CA SER A 572 -17.55 25.13 -7.13
C SER A 572 -17.41 24.18 -5.92
N SER A 573 -17.21 22.89 -6.19
CA SER A 573 -17.11 21.84 -5.20
C SER A 573 -16.08 20.78 -5.61
N ASN A 574 -15.79 19.85 -4.73
CA ASN A 574 -14.86 18.76 -4.98
C ASN A 574 -15.53 17.50 -5.60
N ARG A 575 -16.62 17.65 -6.32
CA ARG A 575 -17.29 16.53 -6.99
C ARG A 575 -16.33 15.82 -7.92
N LYS A 576 -16.18 14.53 -7.69
CA LYS A 576 -15.22 13.68 -8.39
C LYS A 576 -15.59 13.51 -9.87
N ASP A 577 -16.87 13.33 -10.16
CA ASP A 577 -17.41 13.15 -11.51
C ASP A 577 -16.99 14.27 -12.48
N LYS A 578 -17.09 15.51 -12.03
CA LYS A 578 -16.70 16.69 -12.82
C LYS A 578 -15.21 16.74 -13.07
N TYR A 579 -14.42 16.52 -12.01
CA TYR A 579 -12.97 16.48 -12.12
C TYR A 579 -12.50 15.36 -13.07
N ASP A 580 -13.07 14.15 -12.92
CA ASP A 580 -12.72 13.00 -13.74
C ASP A 580 -13.04 13.23 -15.22
N ALA A 581 -14.21 13.80 -15.52
CA ALA A 581 -14.62 14.11 -16.88
C ALA A 581 -13.69 15.14 -17.56
N ILE A 582 -13.35 16.23 -16.85
CA ILE A 582 -12.41 17.25 -17.34
C ILE A 582 -11.03 16.65 -17.59
N LYS A 583 -10.50 15.90 -16.62
CA LYS A 583 -9.17 15.29 -16.73
C LYS A 583 -9.12 14.24 -17.83
N LYS A 584 -10.17 13.42 -17.96
CA LYS A 584 -10.27 12.45 -19.04
C LYS A 584 -10.19 13.14 -20.41
N TYR A 585 -11.03 14.13 -20.64
CA TYR A 585 -11.06 14.86 -21.91
C TYR A 585 -9.71 15.52 -22.24
N LEU A 586 -9.13 16.26 -21.29
CA LEU A 586 -7.88 17.01 -21.49
C LEU A 586 -6.61 16.15 -21.42
N CYS A 587 -6.69 14.88 -21.05
CA CYS A 587 -5.53 13.98 -21.08
C CYS A 587 -5.59 12.97 -22.23
N THR A 588 -6.78 12.69 -22.80
CA THR A 588 -6.96 11.68 -23.86
C THR A 588 -7.40 12.29 -25.19
N ASP A 589 -8.53 12.98 -25.21
CA ASP A 589 -9.19 13.42 -26.44
C ASP A 589 -8.63 14.76 -26.98
N CYS A 590 -8.31 15.69 -26.09
CA CYS A 590 -7.72 16.98 -26.41
C CYS A 590 -6.52 17.25 -25.49
N PRO A 591 -5.33 16.70 -25.79
CA PRO A 591 -4.20 16.67 -24.88
C PRO A 591 -3.66 18.07 -24.56
N THR A 592 -4.22 18.69 -23.51
CA THR A 592 -3.84 20.01 -23.03
C THR A 592 -3.60 19.98 -21.51
N PRO A 593 -2.49 20.54 -21.02
CA PRO A 593 -2.26 20.67 -19.58
C PRO A 593 -3.42 21.36 -18.87
N SER A 594 -3.76 20.90 -17.67
CA SER A 594 -4.91 21.45 -16.97
C SER A 594 -4.69 21.59 -15.47
N GLN A 595 -5.24 22.68 -14.89
CA GLN A 595 -5.23 22.98 -13.46
C GLN A 595 -6.66 23.10 -12.95
N CYS A 596 -7.10 22.17 -12.11
CA CYS A 596 -8.39 22.29 -11.41
C CYS A 596 -8.16 22.93 -10.03
N VAL A 597 -8.94 23.97 -9.73
CA VAL A 597 -8.90 24.70 -8.46
C VAL A 597 -10.32 24.73 -7.87
N ILE A 598 -10.45 24.45 -6.58
CA ILE A 598 -11.75 24.55 -5.90
C ILE A 598 -11.91 25.99 -5.42
N ALA A 599 -13.00 26.67 -5.78
CA ALA A 599 -13.27 28.07 -5.45
C ALA A 599 -13.12 28.39 -3.96
N ARG A 600 -13.60 27.49 -3.08
CA ARG A 600 -13.44 27.63 -1.63
C ARG A 600 -11.96 27.75 -1.18
N THR A 601 -11.02 27.19 -1.93
CA THR A 601 -9.59 27.33 -1.60
C THR A 601 -9.12 28.78 -1.69
N LEU A 602 -9.77 29.58 -2.53
CA LEU A 602 -9.43 30.98 -2.79
C LEU A 602 -10.18 31.96 -1.88
N SER A 603 -11.14 31.50 -1.07
CA SER A 603 -12.02 32.35 -0.27
C SER A 603 -11.36 33.08 0.91
N LYS A 604 -10.12 32.72 1.27
CA LYS A 604 -9.39 33.31 2.39
C LYS A 604 -8.38 34.34 1.90
N PRO A 605 -8.62 35.66 2.07
CA PRO A 605 -7.72 36.71 1.60
C PRO A 605 -6.28 36.59 2.11
N GLN A 606 -6.12 36.18 3.38
CA GLN A 606 -4.81 36.03 4.02
C GLN A 606 -3.90 34.96 3.40
N THR A 607 -4.47 33.98 2.70
CA THR A 607 -3.73 32.84 2.15
C THR A 607 -3.70 32.81 0.63
N ILE A 608 -4.46 33.67 -0.04
CA ILE A 608 -4.64 33.63 -1.49
C ILE A 608 -3.32 33.82 -2.24
N MET A 609 -2.44 34.73 -1.78
CA MET A 609 -1.11 34.93 -2.38
C MET A 609 -0.25 33.65 -2.35
N ALA A 610 -0.23 32.95 -1.19
CA ALA A 610 0.52 31.70 -1.06
C ALA A 610 -0.09 30.58 -1.90
N ILE A 611 -1.40 30.60 -2.11
CA ILE A 611 -2.11 29.66 -2.96
C ILE A 611 -1.83 29.97 -4.44
N ALA A 612 -1.92 31.21 -4.86
CA ALA A 612 -1.60 31.65 -6.22
C ALA A 612 -0.14 31.32 -6.58
N THR A 613 0.81 31.54 -5.66
CA THR A 613 2.21 31.11 -5.82
C THR A 613 2.32 29.62 -6.14
N LYS A 614 1.63 28.76 -5.39
CA LYS A 614 1.65 27.32 -5.64
C LYS A 614 0.99 26.93 -6.96
N ILE A 615 -0.11 27.59 -7.31
CA ILE A 615 -0.79 27.35 -8.58
C ILE A 615 0.12 27.75 -9.75
N ALA A 616 0.78 28.92 -9.68
CA ALA A 616 1.73 29.35 -10.70
C ALA A 616 2.87 28.36 -10.90
N LEU A 617 3.47 27.86 -9.80
CA LEU A 617 4.51 26.83 -9.87
C LEU A 617 3.98 25.52 -10.52
N GLN A 618 2.78 25.07 -10.15
CA GLN A 618 2.17 23.89 -10.75
C GLN A 618 1.86 24.08 -12.23
N MET A 619 1.36 25.24 -12.62
CA MET A 619 1.08 25.57 -14.01
C MET A 619 2.36 25.56 -14.84
N ASN A 620 3.43 26.18 -14.36
CA ASN A 620 4.74 26.15 -15.01
C ASN A 620 5.25 24.72 -15.22
N CYS A 621 5.20 23.87 -14.20
CA CYS A 621 5.61 22.46 -14.31
C CYS A 621 4.79 21.68 -15.33
N LYS A 622 3.46 21.90 -15.36
CA LYS A 622 2.55 21.20 -16.29
C LYS A 622 2.78 21.60 -17.74
N MET A 623 3.30 22.79 -17.97
CA MET A 623 3.70 23.28 -19.29
C MET A 623 5.14 22.88 -19.68
N GLY A 624 5.88 22.19 -18.78
CA GLY A 624 7.26 21.76 -19.03
C GLY A 624 8.32 22.73 -18.54
N GLY A 625 7.99 23.63 -17.61
CA GLY A 625 8.97 24.47 -16.91
C GLY A 625 9.64 23.76 -15.74
N GLU A 626 10.75 24.31 -15.26
CA GLU A 626 11.64 23.73 -14.25
C GLU A 626 11.74 24.67 -13.06
N LEU A 627 11.66 24.16 -11.83
CA LEU A 627 11.58 24.97 -10.63
C LEU A 627 12.92 25.15 -9.93
N TRP A 628 13.51 24.06 -9.49
CA TRP A 628 14.81 23.98 -8.79
C TRP A 628 15.51 22.67 -9.12
N SER A 629 16.78 22.58 -8.80
CA SER A 629 17.58 21.37 -8.90
C SER A 629 18.48 21.18 -7.69
N VAL A 630 19.04 20.00 -7.55
CA VAL A 630 20.17 19.69 -6.69
C VAL A 630 21.32 19.20 -7.56
N GLU A 631 22.54 19.46 -7.13
CA GLU A 631 23.71 19.00 -7.87
C GLU A 631 23.83 17.48 -7.79
N ILE A 632 23.86 16.80 -8.94
CA ILE A 632 24.08 15.36 -9.06
C ILE A 632 25.31 15.14 -9.93
N PRO A 633 26.45 14.73 -9.32
CA PRO A 633 27.73 14.70 -10.03
C PRO A 633 27.88 13.55 -11.03
N LEU A 634 26.89 12.65 -11.11
CA LEU A 634 26.90 11.52 -12.04
C LEU A 634 26.46 11.96 -13.45
N LYS A 635 27.38 11.93 -14.39
CA LYS A 635 27.10 12.27 -15.80
C LYS A 635 26.34 11.15 -16.51
N GLN A 636 25.55 11.50 -17.53
CA GLN A 636 24.80 10.54 -18.37
C GLN A 636 23.95 9.55 -17.56
N LEU A 637 23.36 10.01 -16.45
CA LEU A 637 22.52 9.22 -15.57
C LEU A 637 21.04 9.40 -15.92
N MET A 638 20.36 8.32 -16.31
CA MET A 638 18.91 8.25 -16.36
C MET A 638 18.38 7.63 -15.08
N VAL A 639 17.40 8.27 -14.45
CA VAL A 639 16.70 7.74 -13.27
C VAL A 639 15.25 7.42 -13.64
N VAL A 640 14.81 6.23 -13.28
CA VAL A 640 13.47 5.72 -13.59
C VAL A 640 12.70 5.45 -12.30
N GLY A 641 11.42 5.80 -12.26
CA GLY A 641 10.48 5.44 -11.20
C GLY A 641 9.33 4.62 -11.75
N ILE A 642 8.97 3.56 -11.04
CA ILE A 642 7.85 2.66 -11.40
C ILE A 642 6.99 2.45 -10.17
N ASP A 643 5.67 2.61 -10.30
CA ASP A 643 4.68 2.31 -9.24
C ASP A 643 3.38 1.80 -9.87
N CYS A 644 2.68 0.92 -9.17
CA CYS A 644 1.40 0.36 -9.60
C CYS A 644 0.25 0.86 -8.73
N TYR A 645 -0.85 1.22 -9.39
CA TYR A 645 -2.11 1.56 -8.77
C TYR A 645 -3.16 0.47 -9.02
N HIS A 646 -3.80 0.00 -7.94
CA HIS A 646 -4.87 -1.00 -8.00
C HIS A 646 -6.20 -0.38 -7.57
N ASP A 647 -7.18 -0.40 -8.46
CA ASP A 647 -8.56 -0.08 -8.11
C ASP A 647 -9.26 -1.35 -7.61
N ASN A 648 -9.94 -1.24 -6.45
CA ASN A 648 -10.70 -2.36 -5.89
C ASN A 648 -12.09 -2.53 -6.53
N THR A 649 -12.52 -1.57 -7.35
CA THR A 649 -13.82 -1.61 -8.04
C THR A 649 -13.85 -2.77 -9.04
N ALA A 650 -15.00 -3.48 -9.10
CA ALA A 650 -15.17 -4.57 -10.04
C ALA A 650 -15.00 -4.10 -11.50
N GLY A 651 -14.32 -4.91 -12.32
CA GLY A 651 -14.10 -4.63 -13.73
C GLY A 651 -13.00 -3.61 -14.07
N ARG A 652 -12.32 -3.00 -13.08
CA ARG A 652 -11.25 -2.03 -13.36
C ARG A 652 -9.87 -2.66 -13.41
N ARG A 653 -9.06 -2.21 -14.37
CA ARG A 653 -7.68 -2.63 -14.56
C ARG A 653 -6.74 -1.97 -13.56
N SER A 654 -5.61 -2.61 -13.28
CA SER A 654 -4.46 -2.02 -12.60
C SER A 654 -3.71 -1.10 -13.56
N VAL A 655 -3.04 -0.09 -13.02
CA VAL A 655 -2.27 0.88 -13.81
C VAL A 655 -0.85 0.92 -13.31
N ALA A 656 0.11 0.63 -14.18
CA ALA A 656 1.52 0.87 -13.93
C ALA A 656 1.92 2.24 -14.48
N GLY A 657 2.54 3.06 -13.65
CA GLY A 657 3.15 4.34 -14.03
C GLY A 657 4.66 4.17 -14.18
N PHE A 658 5.18 4.62 -15.31
CA PHE A 658 6.60 4.64 -15.63
C PHE A 658 7.03 6.09 -15.87
N VAL A 659 8.03 6.57 -15.13
CA VAL A 659 8.56 7.93 -15.26
C VAL A 659 10.08 7.88 -15.30
N ALA A 660 10.70 8.53 -16.30
CA ALA A 660 12.14 8.57 -16.50
C ALA A 660 12.65 10.01 -16.62
N SER A 661 13.83 10.32 -16.07
CA SER A 661 14.47 11.63 -16.26
C SER A 661 14.92 11.81 -17.72
N LEU A 662 14.82 13.04 -18.23
CA LEU A 662 15.19 13.40 -19.61
C LEU A 662 16.47 14.22 -19.72
N ASN A 663 16.96 14.79 -18.63
CA ASN A 663 18.12 15.67 -18.65
C ASN A 663 19.04 15.42 -17.43
N GLN A 664 20.26 15.91 -17.53
CA GLN A 664 21.31 15.78 -16.51
C GLN A 664 20.89 16.34 -15.14
N GLY A 665 20.16 17.45 -15.13
CA GLY A 665 19.66 18.08 -13.90
C GLY A 665 18.47 17.36 -13.26
N MET A 666 17.92 16.33 -13.90
CA MET A 666 16.75 15.57 -13.47
C MET A 666 15.53 16.47 -13.17
N THR A 667 15.40 17.53 -13.95
CA THR A 667 14.36 18.55 -13.84
C THR A 667 13.23 18.34 -14.85
N ARG A 668 13.51 17.55 -15.90
CA ARG A 668 12.54 17.14 -16.96
C ARG A 668 12.31 15.66 -16.93
N TRP A 669 11.05 15.24 -17.19
CA TRP A 669 10.60 13.86 -17.00
C TRP A 669 9.77 13.38 -18.18
N PHE A 670 10.07 12.18 -18.66
CA PHE A 670 9.24 11.38 -19.56
C PHE A 670 8.27 10.54 -18.73
N SER A 671 7.03 10.41 -19.18
CA SER A 671 5.98 9.71 -18.44
C SER A 671 5.14 8.84 -19.35
N ARG A 672 4.91 7.58 -18.97
CA ARG A 672 4.03 6.64 -19.66
C ARG A 672 3.26 5.77 -18.68
N CYS A 673 2.03 5.38 -19.05
CA CYS A 673 1.21 4.42 -18.29
C CYS A 673 1.01 3.15 -19.08
N ILE A 674 0.78 2.05 -18.35
CA ILE A 674 0.40 0.75 -18.87
C ILE A 674 -0.84 0.29 -18.10
N LEU A 675 -1.87 -0.16 -18.85
CA LEU A 675 -3.07 -0.76 -18.29
C LEU A 675 -2.91 -2.27 -18.29
N GLN A 676 -2.87 -2.87 -17.10
CA GLN A 676 -2.64 -4.31 -16.92
C GLN A 676 -3.77 -4.98 -16.16
N ASP A 677 -3.73 -6.29 -15.98
CA ASP A 677 -4.77 -7.07 -15.36
C ASP A 677 -5.06 -6.65 -13.92
N ARG A 678 -6.27 -6.91 -13.47
CA ARG A 678 -6.72 -6.52 -12.13
C ARG A 678 -5.88 -7.18 -11.04
N GLY A 679 -5.29 -6.35 -10.18
CA GLY A 679 -4.47 -6.80 -9.06
C GLY A 679 -3.07 -7.28 -9.44
N GLN A 680 -2.68 -7.13 -10.71
CA GLN A 680 -1.34 -7.43 -11.17
C GLN A 680 -0.38 -6.35 -10.67
N GLU A 681 0.58 -6.73 -9.84
CA GLU A 681 1.63 -5.85 -9.31
C GLU A 681 2.86 -5.81 -10.22
N LEU A 682 3.27 -6.96 -10.78
CA LEU A 682 4.39 -7.02 -11.71
C LEU A 682 4.05 -6.32 -13.02
N VAL A 683 5.00 -5.57 -13.54
CA VAL A 683 4.77 -4.72 -14.70
C VAL A 683 5.17 -5.44 -15.98
N ASP A 684 4.21 -5.52 -16.90
CA ASP A 684 4.44 -5.94 -18.28
C ASP A 684 4.93 -4.75 -19.12
N GLU A 685 5.38 -4.98 -20.33
CA GLU A 685 5.76 -3.96 -21.30
C GLU A 685 6.83 -2.95 -20.84
N LEU A 686 7.63 -3.25 -19.80
CA LEU A 686 8.74 -2.39 -19.37
C LEU A 686 9.73 -2.12 -20.51
N LYS A 687 9.92 -3.09 -21.41
CA LYS A 687 10.75 -2.93 -22.60
C LYS A 687 10.29 -1.76 -23.47
N VAL A 688 9.00 -1.68 -23.75
CA VAL A 688 8.40 -0.61 -24.59
C VAL A 688 8.51 0.76 -23.92
N CYS A 689 8.28 0.81 -22.61
CA CYS A 689 8.41 2.06 -21.83
C CYS A 689 9.86 2.55 -21.79
N LEU A 690 10.80 1.67 -21.54
CA LEU A 690 12.21 2.03 -21.46
C LEU A 690 12.76 2.43 -22.85
N GLN A 691 12.38 1.74 -23.93
CA GLN A 691 12.75 2.15 -25.29
C GLN A 691 12.25 3.54 -25.65
N ALA A 692 11.00 3.86 -25.30
CA ALA A 692 10.44 5.20 -25.53
C ALA A 692 11.18 6.27 -24.73
N ALA A 693 11.51 5.99 -23.46
CA ALA A 693 12.28 6.88 -22.61
C ALA A 693 13.71 7.11 -23.13
N LEU A 694 14.38 6.06 -23.64
CA LEU A 694 15.72 6.16 -24.22
C LEU A 694 15.72 7.01 -25.49
N ARG A 695 14.71 6.87 -26.36
CA ARG A 695 14.54 7.75 -27.54
C ARG A 695 14.33 9.22 -27.12
N ALA A 696 13.46 9.45 -26.12
CA ALA A 696 13.24 10.80 -25.61
C ALA A 696 14.49 11.39 -24.95
N TRP A 697 15.27 10.58 -24.23
CA TRP A 697 16.56 10.98 -23.66
C TRP A 697 17.55 11.37 -24.78
N PHE A 698 17.67 10.53 -25.82
CA PHE A 698 18.56 10.78 -26.95
C PHE A 698 18.20 12.08 -27.67
N SER A 699 16.90 12.33 -27.89
CA SER A 699 16.43 13.59 -28.50
C SER A 699 16.83 14.83 -27.68
N CYS A 700 16.89 14.72 -26.36
CA CYS A 700 17.24 15.84 -25.48
C CYS A 700 18.76 16.04 -25.33
N ASN A 701 19.56 14.97 -25.37
CA ASN A 701 20.96 14.99 -24.98
C ASN A 701 21.93 14.64 -26.11
N GLN A 702 21.44 14.17 -27.27
CA GLN A 702 22.21 13.69 -28.43
C GLN A 702 23.20 12.56 -28.11
N GLN A 703 23.02 11.89 -26.98
CA GLN A 703 23.81 10.76 -26.51
C GLN A 703 22.93 9.85 -25.63
N MET A 704 23.29 8.57 -25.55
CA MET A 704 22.59 7.61 -24.71
C MET A 704 23.07 7.69 -23.25
N PRO A 705 22.21 7.33 -22.26
CA PRO A 705 22.64 7.27 -20.88
C PRO A 705 23.62 6.12 -20.67
N SER A 706 24.74 6.39 -20.00
CA SER A 706 25.73 5.35 -19.65
C SER A 706 25.37 4.60 -18.35
N ARG A 707 24.43 5.14 -17.59
CA ARG A 707 23.94 4.57 -16.31
C ARG A 707 22.45 4.78 -16.17
N ILE A 708 21.74 3.72 -15.75
CA ILE A 708 20.29 3.73 -15.53
C ILE A 708 20.00 3.21 -14.12
N ILE A 709 19.31 3.99 -13.31
CA ILE A 709 18.90 3.57 -11.96
C ILE A 709 17.39 3.56 -11.85
N VAL A 710 16.82 2.41 -11.56
CA VAL A 710 15.38 2.17 -11.48
C VAL A 710 14.95 2.07 -10.02
N TYR A 711 14.01 2.90 -9.61
CA TYR A 711 13.34 2.84 -8.32
C TYR A 711 11.95 2.23 -8.51
N ARG A 712 11.74 1.01 -8.02
CA ARG A 712 10.49 0.23 -8.12
C ARG A 712 9.73 0.27 -6.80
N ASP A 713 8.61 0.98 -6.77
CA ASP A 713 7.77 1.12 -5.58
C ASP A 713 6.60 0.11 -5.61
N GLY A 714 6.05 -0.23 -4.45
CA GLY A 714 4.84 -1.04 -4.30
C GLY A 714 5.09 -2.54 -4.03
N VAL A 715 6.25 -3.08 -4.33
CA VAL A 715 6.57 -4.52 -4.23
C VAL A 715 6.81 -4.97 -2.79
N GLY A 716 6.19 -6.08 -2.38
CA GLY A 716 6.41 -6.72 -1.07
C GLY A 716 7.60 -7.67 -1.06
N ASP A 717 8.05 -8.05 0.15
CA ASP A 717 9.20 -8.96 0.33
C ASP A 717 9.01 -10.31 -0.38
N GLY A 718 7.80 -10.86 -0.36
CA GLY A 718 7.49 -12.13 -1.02
C GLY A 718 7.38 -12.05 -2.55
N GLN A 719 7.67 -10.92 -3.17
CA GLN A 719 7.64 -10.73 -4.62
C GLN A 719 9.02 -10.37 -5.19
N LEU A 720 10.06 -10.26 -4.35
CA LEU A 720 11.39 -9.86 -4.78
C LEU A 720 11.99 -10.84 -5.80
N LYS A 721 11.86 -12.16 -5.55
CA LYS A 721 12.33 -13.19 -6.47
C LYS A 721 11.63 -13.08 -7.83
N THR A 722 10.31 -12.93 -7.82
CA THR A 722 9.53 -12.81 -9.05
C THR A 722 9.87 -11.52 -9.80
N LEU A 723 10.09 -10.42 -9.09
CA LEU A 723 10.53 -9.16 -9.70
C LEU A 723 11.91 -9.33 -10.36
N PHE A 724 12.86 -9.97 -9.66
CA PHE A 724 14.19 -10.25 -10.17
C PHE A 724 14.16 -11.14 -11.41
N SER A 725 13.30 -12.17 -11.46
CA SER A 725 13.20 -13.10 -12.58
C SER A 725 12.29 -12.63 -13.71
N TYR A 726 11.47 -11.59 -13.52
CA TYR A 726 10.49 -11.14 -14.51
C TYR A 726 10.71 -9.70 -15.00
N GLU A 727 10.79 -8.70 -14.08
CA GLU A 727 10.95 -7.29 -14.50
C GLU A 727 12.39 -6.94 -14.89
N VAL A 728 13.39 -7.45 -14.15
CA VAL A 728 14.82 -7.17 -14.47
C VAL A 728 15.22 -7.68 -15.86
N PRO A 729 14.86 -8.91 -16.28
CA PRO A 729 15.15 -9.38 -17.63
C PRO A 729 14.53 -8.51 -18.73
N GLN A 730 13.30 -8.02 -18.57
CA GLN A 730 12.68 -7.12 -19.54
C GLN A 730 13.50 -5.84 -19.77
N LEU A 731 14.05 -5.27 -18.66
CA LEU A 731 14.92 -4.10 -18.73
C LEU A 731 16.24 -4.43 -19.46
N LEU A 732 16.87 -5.54 -19.10
CA LEU A 732 18.14 -5.99 -19.73
C LEU A 732 17.95 -6.31 -21.21
N ASP A 733 16.88 -6.97 -21.58
CA ASP A 733 16.55 -7.29 -22.99
C ASP A 733 16.24 -6.04 -23.80
N CYS A 734 15.61 -5.03 -23.15
CA CYS A 734 15.47 -3.73 -23.78
C CYS A 734 16.83 -3.13 -24.14
N LEU A 735 17.76 -3.10 -23.18
CA LEU A 735 19.08 -2.49 -23.37
C LEU A 735 19.88 -3.21 -24.48
N LYS A 736 19.87 -4.53 -24.49
CA LYS A 736 20.50 -5.34 -25.56
C LYS A 736 19.88 -5.07 -26.93
N SER A 737 18.57 -4.76 -26.99
CA SER A 737 17.89 -4.51 -28.27
C SER A 737 18.16 -3.13 -28.88
N VAL A 738 18.75 -2.20 -28.15
CA VAL A 738 19.06 -0.84 -28.65
C VAL A 738 20.28 -0.82 -29.56
N GLY A 739 21.29 -1.65 -29.31
CA GLY A 739 22.47 -1.76 -30.13
C GLY A 739 23.50 -2.73 -29.52
N LYS A 740 24.32 -3.35 -30.36
CA LYS A 740 25.33 -4.33 -29.89
C LYS A 740 26.39 -3.70 -28.97
N ASP A 741 26.72 -2.44 -29.22
CA ASP A 741 27.73 -1.70 -28.45
C ASP A 741 27.16 -0.90 -27.27
N TYR A 742 25.82 -0.89 -27.08
CA TYR A 742 25.17 -0.18 -26.02
C TYR A 742 24.98 -1.08 -24.79
N ASN A 743 25.84 -0.92 -23.80
CA ASN A 743 25.82 -1.66 -22.54
C ASN A 743 25.87 -0.72 -21.34
N PRO A 744 24.79 0.00 -21.04
CA PRO A 744 24.74 0.88 -19.89
C PRO A 744 24.72 0.09 -18.59
N ARG A 745 25.24 0.68 -17.53
CA ARG A 745 25.18 0.09 -16.20
C ARG A 745 23.78 0.26 -15.63
N LEU A 746 23.16 -0.85 -15.20
CA LEU A 746 21.82 -0.89 -14.65
C LEU A 746 21.84 -1.16 -13.14
N THR A 747 21.02 -0.43 -12.37
CA THR A 747 20.71 -0.72 -10.98
C THR A 747 19.21 -0.75 -10.79
N VAL A 748 18.68 -1.73 -10.05
CA VAL A 748 17.25 -1.82 -9.71
C VAL A 748 17.08 -1.86 -8.20
N ILE A 749 16.34 -0.89 -7.66
CA ILE A 749 16.13 -0.66 -6.24
C ILE A 749 14.65 -0.76 -5.92
N VAL A 750 14.27 -1.66 -5.04
CA VAL A 750 12.90 -1.77 -4.53
C VAL A 750 12.71 -0.79 -3.39
N VAL A 751 11.64 0.00 -3.46
CA VAL A 751 11.30 1.05 -2.49
C VAL A 751 10.11 0.60 -1.65
N LYS A 752 10.29 0.49 -0.33
CA LYS A 752 9.26 0.02 0.60
C LYS A 752 8.87 1.14 1.57
N LYS A 753 7.67 1.66 1.41
CA LYS A 753 7.11 2.73 2.26
C LYS A 753 6.43 2.19 3.52
N ARG A 754 5.94 0.96 3.50
CA ARG A 754 5.16 0.35 4.59
C ARG A 754 6.05 -0.57 5.41
N VAL A 755 6.85 0.04 6.25
CA VAL A 755 7.76 -0.66 7.16
C VAL A 755 7.31 -0.48 8.60
N ASN A 756 7.53 -1.49 9.44
CA ASN A 756 7.21 -1.46 10.86
C ASN A 756 8.37 -0.89 11.71
N ALA A 757 9.58 -0.87 11.17
CA ALA A 757 10.73 -0.26 11.82
C ALA A 757 10.50 1.23 12.09
N ARG A 758 10.86 1.69 13.29
CA ARG A 758 10.86 3.10 13.71
C ARG A 758 12.20 3.41 14.34
N PHE A 759 12.71 4.59 14.03
CA PHE A 759 13.97 5.07 14.54
C PHE A 759 13.77 6.35 15.34
N PHE A 760 14.48 6.47 16.43
CA PHE A 760 14.40 7.58 17.35
C PHE A 760 15.81 8.08 17.65
N ALA A 761 16.02 9.40 17.57
CA ALA A 761 17.23 10.05 18.00
C ALA A 761 17.13 10.42 19.48
N GLN A 762 18.24 10.34 20.20
CA GLN A 762 18.33 10.78 21.58
C GLN A 762 18.88 12.21 21.61
N ALA A 763 18.12 13.16 22.14
CA ALA A 763 18.56 14.53 22.34
C ALA A 763 18.03 15.05 23.68
N GLY A 764 18.91 15.53 24.53
CA GLY A 764 18.57 16.08 25.84
C GLY A 764 17.83 15.09 26.77
N GLY A 765 18.17 13.79 26.69
CA GLY A 765 17.51 12.74 27.49
C GLY A 765 16.10 12.32 27.00
N LYS A 766 15.60 12.90 25.88
CA LYS A 766 14.31 12.60 25.29
C LYS A 766 14.45 11.99 23.93
N LEU A 767 13.49 11.12 23.57
CA LEU A 767 13.41 10.57 22.23
C LEU A 767 12.73 11.55 21.29
N GLN A 768 13.37 11.79 20.15
CA GLN A 768 12.90 12.66 19.09
C GLN A 768 12.91 11.94 17.74
N ASN A 769 12.26 12.53 16.74
CA ASN A 769 12.41 12.04 15.38
C ASN A 769 13.85 12.26 14.90
N PRO A 770 14.46 11.29 14.20
CA PRO A 770 15.75 11.49 13.57
C PRO A 770 15.69 12.67 12.58
N PRO A 771 16.76 13.45 12.41
CA PRO A 771 16.80 14.52 11.42
C PRO A 771 16.70 13.98 10.01
N PRO A 772 16.15 14.76 9.05
CA PRO A 772 16.18 14.41 7.64
C PRO A 772 17.61 14.10 7.15
N GLY A 773 17.75 13.10 6.28
CA GLY A 773 19.05 12.62 5.85
C GLY A 773 19.64 11.50 6.73
N THR A 774 18.93 11.05 7.78
CA THR A 774 19.40 9.91 8.60
C THR A 774 19.34 8.61 7.80
N VAL A 775 20.49 7.93 7.72
CA VAL A 775 20.69 6.63 7.06
C VAL A 775 20.96 5.55 8.10
N ILE A 776 20.32 4.40 7.90
CA ILE A 776 20.52 3.18 8.70
C ILE A 776 20.81 2.02 7.74
N ASP A 777 22.00 1.47 7.79
CA ASP A 777 22.49 0.38 6.95
C ASP A 777 23.21 -0.72 7.74
N VAL A 778 23.00 -0.73 9.05
CA VAL A 778 23.56 -1.68 10.02
C VAL A 778 22.46 -2.18 10.96
N GLU A 779 22.75 -3.19 11.76
CA GLU A 779 21.93 -3.78 12.85
C GLU A 779 20.58 -4.33 12.41
N VAL A 780 19.69 -3.48 11.90
CA VAL A 780 18.30 -3.80 11.56
C VAL A 780 18.06 -4.00 10.05
N THR A 781 19.14 -4.10 9.29
CA THR A 781 19.14 -4.54 7.89
C THR A 781 19.24 -6.06 7.81
N ARG A 782 19.03 -6.64 6.63
CA ARG A 782 19.01 -8.09 6.43
C ARG A 782 20.39 -8.59 6.00
N PRO A 783 20.90 -9.69 6.54
CA PRO A 783 22.23 -10.20 6.18
C PRO A 783 22.33 -10.65 4.72
N GLU A 784 21.22 -11.16 4.16
CA GLU A 784 21.15 -11.64 2.79
C GLU A 784 20.88 -10.55 1.75
N TRP A 785 20.56 -9.29 2.18
CA TRP A 785 20.20 -8.21 1.28
C TRP A 785 21.21 -7.08 1.25
N TYR A 786 21.33 -6.44 0.10
CA TYR A 786 21.89 -5.09 0.00
C TYR A 786 20.75 -4.11 0.23
N ASP A 787 20.56 -3.69 1.46
CA ASP A 787 19.46 -2.84 1.89
C ASP A 787 19.88 -1.77 2.91
N PHE A 788 19.13 -0.70 2.94
CA PHE A 788 19.30 0.41 3.87
C PHE A 788 17.98 1.17 4.07
N PHE A 789 17.92 1.92 5.17
CA PHE A 789 16.80 2.83 5.44
C PHE A 789 17.26 4.28 5.34
N ILE A 790 16.35 5.15 4.85
CA ILE A 790 16.54 6.61 4.93
C ILE A 790 15.32 7.25 5.57
N VAL A 791 15.57 8.13 6.54
CA VAL A 791 14.61 9.11 7.03
C VAL A 791 14.87 10.41 6.26
N SER A 792 14.18 10.61 5.14
CA SER A 792 14.44 11.74 4.24
C SER A 792 13.69 13.01 4.63
N GLN A 793 12.49 12.88 5.22
CA GLN A 793 11.57 13.99 5.47
C GLN A 793 11.43 14.33 6.96
N ALA A 794 11.11 15.57 7.28
CA ALA A 794 10.61 15.98 8.59
C ALA A 794 9.08 15.80 8.68
N VAL A 795 8.57 15.56 9.90
CA VAL A 795 7.15 15.53 10.19
C VAL A 795 6.79 16.55 11.27
N ARG A 796 5.69 17.26 11.09
CA ARG A 796 5.23 18.27 12.07
C ARG A 796 4.60 17.67 13.33
N SER A 797 4.13 16.44 13.26
CA SER A 797 3.50 15.73 14.40
C SER A 797 3.61 14.22 14.23
N GLY A 798 3.75 13.51 15.34
CA GLY A 798 3.90 12.07 15.37
C GLY A 798 5.32 11.58 15.12
N SER A 799 5.50 10.28 14.96
CA SER A 799 6.78 9.67 14.63
C SER A 799 6.99 9.62 13.13
N VAL A 800 8.18 9.94 12.65
CA VAL A 800 8.56 9.81 11.25
C VAL A 800 8.65 8.34 10.85
N SER A 801 8.22 8.02 9.64
CA SER A 801 8.39 6.66 9.09
C SER A 801 9.54 6.66 8.10
N PRO A 802 10.53 5.79 8.27
CA PRO A 802 11.61 5.64 7.31
C PRO A 802 11.10 5.03 6.01
N THR A 803 11.91 5.10 4.97
CA THR A 803 11.75 4.34 3.74
C THR A 803 12.87 3.30 3.66
N HIS A 804 12.51 2.07 3.34
CA HIS A 804 13.44 0.97 3.16
C HIS A 804 13.74 0.78 1.68
N TYR A 805 15.00 0.69 1.34
CA TYR A 805 15.53 0.49 -0.01
C TYR A 805 16.25 -0.83 -0.07
N ASN A 806 15.94 -1.65 -1.06
CA ASN A 806 16.59 -2.94 -1.30
C ASN A 806 17.10 -2.97 -2.74
N VAL A 807 18.41 -2.98 -2.90
CA VAL A 807 19.07 -3.08 -4.20
C VAL A 807 19.07 -4.55 -4.60
N ILE A 808 18.25 -4.90 -5.61
CA ILE A 808 18.08 -6.29 -6.04
C ILE A 808 18.96 -6.66 -7.23
N TYR A 809 19.38 -5.68 -8.02
CA TYR A 809 20.29 -5.84 -9.14
C TYR A 809 21.19 -4.61 -9.25
N ASP A 810 22.48 -4.80 -9.42
CA ASP A 810 23.42 -3.69 -9.62
C ASP A 810 24.62 -4.09 -10.46
N SER A 811 24.79 -3.41 -11.58
CA SER A 811 26.00 -3.44 -12.42
C SER A 811 26.72 -2.09 -12.44
N SER A 812 26.21 -1.10 -11.67
CA SER A 812 26.79 0.25 -11.66
C SER A 812 28.06 0.38 -10.80
N ALA A 813 28.25 -0.55 -9.84
CA ALA A 813 29.34 -0.53 -8.88
C ALA A 813 29.46 0.79 -8.09
N LEU A 814 28.31 1.45 -7.84
CA LEU A 814 28.29 2.63 -6.98
C LEU A 814 28.50 2.22 -5.53
N LYS A 815 29.46 2.84 -4.87
CA LYS A 815 29.66 2.64 -3.43
C LYS A 815 28.39 2.93 -2.64
N PRO A 816 28.14 2.27 -1.50
CA PRO A 816 26.97 2.49 -0.66
C PRO A 816 26.68 3.97 -0.36
N ASP A 817 27.70 4.75 -0.02
CA ASP A 817 27.56 6.20 0.21
C ASP A 817 26.98 6.96 -0.99
N HIS A 818 27.46 6.63 -2.20
CA HIS A 818 26.98 7.29 -3.41
C HIS A 818 25.53 6.91 -3.72
N MET A 819 25.16 5.63 -3.50
CA MET A 819 23.80 5.14 -3.70
C MET A 819 22.83 5.79 -2.70
N GLN A 820 23.20 5.84 -1.43
CA GLN A 820 22.40 6.43 -0.37
C GLN A 820 22.23 7.95 -0.58
N ARG A 821 23.32 8.66 -0.92
CA ARG A 821 23.30 10.10 -1.18
C ARG A 821 22.48 10.44 -2.42
N LEU A 822 22.63 9.70 -3.52
CA LEU A 822 21.81 9.89 -4.72
C LEU A 822 20.32 9.68 -4.40
N THR A 823 19.99 8.62 -3.67
CA THR A 823 18.61 8.34 -3.25
C THR A 823 18.03 9.49 -2.42
N TYR A 824 18.84 10.07 -1.52
CA TYR A 824 18.42 11.23 -0.73
C TYR A 824 18.28 12.52 -1.57
N LYS A 825 19.22 12.80 -2.49
CA LYS A 825 19.14 13.92 -3.44
C LYS A 825 17.84 13.89 -4.24
N LEU A 826 17.44 12.74 -4.74
CA LEU A 826 16.20 12.57 -5.51
C LEU A 826 14.94 12.83 -4.69
N CYS A 827 14.99 12.75 -3.36
CA CYS A 827 13.87 13.15 -2.49
C CYS A 827 13.60 14.66 -2.49
N HIS A 828 14.52 15.48 -3.01
CA HIS A 828 14.37 16.94 -3.15
C HIS A 828 13.69 17.36 -4.47
N MET A 829 13.59 16.46 -5.44
CA MET A 829 13.23 16.78 -6.83
C MET A 829 11.73 16.71 -7.13
N TYR A 830 10.87 16.72 -6.10
CA TYR A 830 9.43 16.67 -6.29
C TYR A 830 8.78 18.05 -6.32
N TYR A 831 8.43 18.54 -7.49
CA TYR A 831 7.98 19.90 -7.77
C TYR A 831 6.62 20.29 -7.17
N ASN A 832 5.83 19.34 -6.69
CA ASN A 832 4.56 19.65 -6.04
C ASN A 832 4.70 20.06 -4.55
N TRP A 833 5.93 20.00 -4.02
CA TRP A 833 6.23 20.35 -2.63
C TRP A 833 7.66 20.93 -2.52
N PRO A 834 7.83 22.21 -2.08
CA PRO A 834 9.15 22.80 -1.86
C PRO A 834 9.75 22.33 -0.53
N GLY A 835 10.15 21.08 -0.48
CA GLY A 835 10.71 20.39 0.67
C GLY A 835 11.04 18.94 0.34
N VAL A 836 11.80 18.29 1.22
CA VAL A 836 12.19 16.90 1.04
C VAL A 836 10.99 15.98 1.26
N ILE A 837 10.76 15.08 0.32
CA ILE A 837 9.70 14.08 0.41
C ILE A 837 10.25 12.72 0.86
N ARG A 838 9.34 11.81 1.21
CA ARG A 838 9.66 10.51 1.80
C ARG A 838 10.38 9.53 0.86
N VAL A 839 10.15 9.64 -0.43
CA VAL A 839 10.66 8.72 -1.46
C VAL A 839 11.33 9.50 -2.58
N PRO A 840 12.19 8.91 -3.42
CA PRO A 840 12.72 9.56 -4.62
C PRO A 840 11.61 10.13 -5.51
N ALA A 841 11.82 11.30 -6.07
CA ALA A 841 10.82 11.99 -6.89
C ALA A 841 10.26 11.14 -8.03
N PRO A 842 11.05 10.35 -8.79
CA PRO A 842 10.50 9.49 -9.84
C PRO A 842 9.46 8.50 -9.34
N CYS A 843 9.63 7.91 -8.13
CA CYS A 843 8.59 7.08 -7.52
C CYS A 843 7.32 7.87 -7.23
N GLN A 844 7.45 9.09 -6.72
CA GLN A 844 6.29 9.92 -6.40
C GLN A 844 5.58 10.41 -7.66
N TYR A 845 6.30 10.68 -8.73
CA TYR A 845 5.74 11.01 -10.04
C TYR A 845 5.01 9.81 -10.64
N ALA A 846 5.63 8.62 -10.67
CA ALA A 846 5.00 7.40 -11.13
C ALA A 846 3.71 7.09 -10.35
N HIS A 847 3.76 7.25 -9.02
CA HIS A 847 2.57 7.11 -8.16
C HIS A 847 1.45 8.09 -8.53
N LYS A 848 1.78 9.37 -8.76
CA LYS A 848 0.80 10.39 -9.14
C LYS A 848 0.19 10.12 -10.50
N LEU A 849 1.00 9.70 -11.45
CA LEU A 849 0.57 9.34 -12.79
C LEU A 849 -0.37 8.12 -12.75
N ALA A 850 0.05 7.01 -12.14
CA ALA A 850 -0.77 5.81 -12.00
C ALA A 850 -2.08 6.08 -11.24
N PHE A 851 -2.04 6.92 -10.19
CA PHE A 851 -3.22 7.32 -9.45
C PHE A 851 -4.21 8.15 -10.29
N LEU A 852 -3.74 9.14 -11.06
CA LEU A 852 -4.59 9.95 -11.93
C LEU A 852 -5.28 9.09 -12.98
N VAL A 853 -4.53 8.20 -13.62
CA VAL A 853 -5.08 7.32 -14.66
C VAL A 853 -6.05 6.29 -14.08
N GLY A 854 -5.68 5.64 -12.98
CA GLY A 854 -6.50 4.60 -12.35
C GLY A 854 -7.75 5.13 -11.63
N GLN A 855 -7.72 6.38 -11.13
CA GLN A 855 -8.85 6.97 -10.41
C GLN A 855 -9.80 7.75 -11.29
N SER A 856 -9.30 8.40 -12.34
CA SER A 856 -10.06 9.44 -13.03
C SER A 856 -10.14 9.22 -14.54
N ILE A 857 -9.05 8.87 -15.21
CA ILE A 857 -8.97 8.82 -16.67
C ILE A 857 -9.44 7.46 -17.20
N HIS A 858 -8.97 6.36 -16.62
CA HIS A 858 -9.25 4.96 -16.98
C HIS A 858 -8.89 4.59 -18.45
N ARG A 859 -8.06 5.37 -19.07
CA ARG A 859 -7.47 5.16 -20.42
C ARG A 859 -6.03 5.62 -20.39
N GLU A 860 -5.23 5.19 -21.35
CA GLU A 860 -3.89 5.72 -21.51
C GLU A 860 -3.95 7.20 -21.94
N PRO A 861 -3.22 8.09 -21.26
CA PRO A 861 -3.09 9.48 -21.68
C PRO A 861 -2.40 9.60 -23.03
N ASN A 862 -2.68 10.67 -23.76
CA ASN A 862 -2.05 10.93 -25.04
C ASN A 862 -0.53 11.15 -24.88
N LEU A 863 0.25 10.56 -25.75
CA LEU A 863 1.72 10.61 -25.71
C LEU A 863 2.30 12.02 -25.91
N SER A 864 1.54 12.97 -26.48
CA SER A 864 1.97 14.37 -26.60
C SER A 864 2.15 15.07 -25.23
N LEU A 865 1.63 14.49 -24.15
CA LEU A 865 1.82 14.96 -22.79
C LEU A 865 2.98 14.25 -22.06
N SER A 866 3.65 13.29 -22.69
CA SER A 866 4.63 12.42 -22.04
C SER A 866 5.86 13.15 -21.49
N ASP A 867 6.23 14.31 -22.05
CA ASP A 867 7.34 15.15 -21.60
C ASP A 867 6.98 16.20 -20.56
N ARG A 868 5.74 16.16 -20.05
CA ARG A 868 5.16 17.14 -19.12
C ARG A 868 4.66 16.50 -17.84
N LEU A 869 4.74 17.24 -16.73
CA LEU A 869 4.22 16.79 -15.42
C LEU A 869 2.72 17.10 -15.26
N TYR A 870 1.89 16.78 -16.25
CA TYR A 870 0.46 17.10 -16.30
C TYR A 870 -0.38 16.49 -15.17
N TYR A 871 0.14 15.48 -14.49
CA TYR A 871 -0.50 14.76 -13.38
C TYR A 871 -0.21 15.35 -11.99
N LEU A 872 0.53 16.47 -11.88
CA LEU A 872 0.80 17.17 -10.61
C LEU A 872 -0.39 17.96 -10.08
#